data_f4ef1165ff30a680b3c087b872e38178
#
_entry.id   f4ef1165ff30a680b3c087b872e38178
#
_cell.length_a   1.000
_cell.length_b   1.000
_cell.length_c   1.000
_cell.angle_alpha   90.00
_cell.angle_beta   90.00
_cell.angle_gamma   90.00
#
_symmetry.space_group_name_H-M   'P 1'
#
loop_
_entity.id
_entity.type
_entity.pdbx_description
1 polymer ?
#
loop_
_entity_poly.entity_id
_entity_poly.type
_entity_poly.pdbx_seq_one_letter_code
_entity_poly.pdbx_strand_id
1 'polypeptide(L)'
;MRTSWLQAREISRYAQTLTYSLEPGATQAVRYPSHGPFDQRMGYTRLPELLARLQQNRFVIEQQAQFSPALLEYTQRGFFTPYQEKTQAGLFINDCRAESIHDYRYPQRHYERFEQIPPLVVSALLFIENRELLNNEQPLANPAVDWPRFAKAAMSQLGRALEIQDDSAGGSTLATQIEKYRHSPGGLTHSAGEKLRQMISASVRAYQQGPETLEARKAVALDYINSVPLAAAPGHGEVHGLGDGLWIWFGTELARVNQLLDPTQNKDTPLAEQGQALRQVMALMIAQRRPSYYLFRGRDDLNTLTDSYLRIQAQAGLINPALRDAALAQKLNFRNFREDPATVFIDNNKTLQVTRGRLASLLGLSLYELDRLDLSASTTLNAELQQKVSDYLHRLADPEFAREIGLFGERLLSPEKTADVRYSFTLFERGADSFDVRVQTDNTNQPFDINEGSKLELGSTAKLRVLTTYLEIIAELHQRYGSKSVESLRQLSPDRQDLLSRWAIDYLIRTPDRSLPPMLNAALERRYSASTGERFFTGGGMHTFGNFRREDNGRNPTLIEALRESINLPFVRLMRDIVRYSIYQSENRAQLLEDDKDPRRQEYLSRFADREGQVFLLRFWRKYQGKTTEERLDTFFDGLRPTAVRLAAVHRYLMPEASPEEFAAFLQTRLPQERLTEKRLDELYTRYGPGAYSLPDQGYIARVHPLELWLLSYLQESPEATFANAAEASKDERQEVYGWLFKTRHRSARDSRLRIMLEVEAFSDIHLRWQRLGFPFDHLVPSLATAIGSSGDKPAALAELIGIILNDGVRLPTVRIDQLHFAAHTPYEARLGRLHGQGQRVMDKEVAAALRNALSQVVDGGTARRLQGSFRLEDGTPLVLGGKTGTGDNRIETVGRGGQVLSSLARNRTATFVFFLGDNHFGTLTAYVPGRESDKFRFTSALPVQVLKGMEPILRPYLQPGARSQCQQQLAASPEPKEAGMIKSEG
;
A
#
# COMPACT_ATOMS: atom_id res chain seq x y z
N MET A 1 26.15 -41.34 38.10
CA MET A 1 25.26 -40.17 37.93
C MET A 1 25.89 -38.86 38.41
N ARG A 2 26.67 -38.82 39.47
CA ARG A 2 27.31 -37.56 39.96
C ARG A 2 28.25 -36.86 38.94
N THR A 3 28.85 -37.55 37.98
CA THR A 3 29.82 -36.99 37.05
C THR A 3 29.23 -36.66 35.68
N SER A 4 28.02 -37.06 35.38
CA SER A 4 27.35 -36.93 34.05
C SER A 4 28.16 -37.48 32.87
N TRP A 5 29.29 -38.18 33.09
CA TRP A 5 30.23 -38.57 32.03
C TRP A 5 29.64 -39.40 30.90
N LEU A 6 28.86 -40.42 31.21
CA LEU A 6 28.20 -41.23 30.17
C LEU A 6 27.20 -40.41 29.36
N GLN A 7 26.41 -39.56 30.06
CA GLN A 7 25.44 -38.68 29.46
C GLN A 7 26.10 -37.65 28.54
N ALA A 8 27.17 -37.01 29.02
CA ALA A 8 27.92 -36.04 28.25
C ALA A 8 28.49 -36.67 26.96
N ARG A 9 29.02 -37.88 27.05
CA ARG A 9 29.59 -38.58 25.91
C ARG A 9 28.56 -38.97 24.86
N GLU A 10 27.46 -39.58 25.27
CA GLU A 10 26.47 -40.10 24.31
C GLU A 10 25.58 -38.98 23.76
N ILE A 11 25.17 -37.99 24.56
CA ILE A 11 24.37 -36.86 24.07
C ILE A 11 25.17 -35.95 23.13
N SER A 12 26.48 -35.69 23.45
CA SER A 12 27.31 -34.86 22.59
C SER A 12 27.53 -35.48 21.20
N ARG A 13 27.76 -36.82 21.15
CA ARG A 13 27.85 -37.55 19.87
C ARG A 13 26.59 -37.44 19.06
N TYR A 14 25.44 -37.62 19.71
CA TYR A 14 24.15 -37.49 19.05
C TYR A 14 23.87 -36.06 18.61
N ALA A 15 24.13 -35.06 19.47
CA ALA A 15 23.91 -33.66 19.18
C ALA A 15 24.70 -33.15 17.94
N GLN A 16 25.93 -33.65 17.77
CA GLN A 16 26.79 -33.36 16.62
C GLN A 16 26.25 -33.91 15.28
N THR A 17 25.32 -34.87 15.29
CA THR A 17 24.65 -35.35 14.07
C THR A 17 23.48 -34.48 13.66
N LEU A 18 23.00 -33.60 14.55
CA LEU A 18 21.85 -32.72 14.34
C LEU A 18 22.33 -31.42 13.68
N THR A 19 22.58 -31.49 12.38
CA THR A 19 23.14 -30.39 11.58
C THR A 19 22.14 -29.89 10.51
N TYR A 20 22.41 -28.74 9.96
CA TYR A 20 21.74 -28.20 8.79
C TYR A 20 22.75 -27.51 7.86
N SER A 21 22.42 -27.39 6.59
CA SER A 21 23.21 -26.66 5.59
C SER A 21 22.30 -25.76 4.77
N LEU A 22 22.84 -24.66 4.26
CA LEU A 22 22.11 -23.78 3.32
C LEU A 22 22.35 -24.30 1.91
N GLU A 23 21.28 -24.74 1.25
CA GLU A 23 21.33 -25.36 -0.08
C GLU A 23 20.62 -24.51 -1.13
N PRO A 24 21.04 -24.58 -2.40
CA PRO A 24 20.35 -23.90 -3.50
C PRO A 24 18.93 -24.43 -3.73
N GLY A 25 17.97 -23.51 -3.95
CA GLY A 25 16.59 -23.82 -4.26
C GLY A 25 15.72 -24.16 -3.05
N ALA A 26 14.46 -24.51 -3.33
CA ALA A 26 13.49 -24.88 -2.31
C ALA A 26 13.69 -26.34 -1.84
N THR A 27 13.51 -26.60 -0.55
CA THR A 27 13.58 -27.94 0.02
C THR A 27 12.33 -28.29 0.82
N GLN A 28 12.03 -29.58 0.92
CA GLN A 28 11.05 -30.14 1.85
C GLN A 28 11.72 -30.74 3.12
N ALA A 29 13.02 -30.83 3.15
CA ALA A 29 13.80 -31.35 4.28
C ALA A 29 14.04 -30.29 5.35
N VAL A 30 12.98 -29.57 5.72
CA VAL A 30 12.94 -28.59 6.81
C VAL A 30 11.63 -28.74 7.56
N ARG A 31 11.70 -28.64 8.89
CA ARG A 31 10.50 -28.65 9.72
C ARG A 31 10.41 -27.39 10.57
N TYR A 32 9.44 -26.57 10.24
CA TYR A 32 9.19 -25.32 10.97
C TYR A 32 8.47 -25.59 12.29
N PRO A 33 8.75 -24.78 13.35
CA PRO A 33 8.00 -24.86 14.59
C PRO A 33 6.52 -24.48 14.37
N SER A 34 5.61 -25.16 15.07
CA SER A 34 4.18 -24.90 15.00
C SER A 34 3.66 -23.97 16.09
N HIS A 35 4.48 -23.73 17.13
CA HIS A 35 4.15 -22.96 18.31
C HIS A 35 5.42 -22.49 19.02
N GLY A 36 5.25 -21.74 20.09
CA GLY A 36 6.34 -21.17 20.89
C GLY A 36 6.38 -19.64 20.75
N PRO A 37 6.33 -18.89 21.88
CA PRO A 37 6.35 -17.42 21.83
C PRO A 37 7.55 -16.83 21.11
N PHE A 38 8.75 -17.43 21.29
CA PHE A 38 9.95 -17.02 20.57
C PHE A 38 9.82 -17.27 19.07
N ASP A 39 9.40 -18.47 18.67
CA ASP A 39 9.28 -18.87 17.27
C ASP A 39 8.18 -18.08 16.55
N GLN A 40 7.10 -17.73 17.27
CA GLN A 40 6.04 -16.84 16.75
C GLN A 40 6.55 -15.42 16.53
N ARG A 41 7.24 -14.85 17.52
CA ARG A 41 7.81 -13.50 17.44
C ARG A 41 8.82 -13.36 16.31
N MET A 42 9.70 -14.35 16.14
CA MET A 42 10.71 -14.40 15.08
C MET A 42 10.10 -14.67 13.70
N GLY A 43 8.84 -15.10 13.65
CA GLY A 43 8.10 -15.45 12.44
C GLY A 43 8.34 -16.85 11.93
N TYR A 44 9.13 -17.69 12.63
CA TYR A 44 9.49 -19.03 12.17
C TYR A 44 8.28 -19.96 12.03
N THR A 45 7.27 -19.81 12.87
CA THR A 45 6.01 -20.57 12.77
C THR A 45 5.21 -20.23 11.52
N ARG A 46 5.38 -19.03 10.98
CA ARG A 46 4.65 -18.51 9.81
C ARG A 46 5.43 -18.57 8.51
N LEU A 47 6.71 -18.96 8.56
CA LEU A 47 7.55 -19.03 7.35
C LEU A 47 6.92 -19.82 6.21
N PRO A 48 6.29 -21.00 6.42
CA PRO A 48 5.62 -21.71 5.32
C PRO A 48 4.56 -20.89 4.61
N GLU A 49 3.72 -20.15 5.37
CA GLU A 49 2.69 -19.25 4.84
C GLU A 49 3.31 -18.07 4.08
N LEU A 50 4.34 -17.43 4.68
CA LEU A 50 5.03 -16.30 4.09
C LEU A 50 5.72 -16.68 2.79
N LEU A 51 6.42 -17.81 2.76
CA LEU A 51 7.10 -18.32 1.55
C LEU A 51 6.10 -18.62 0.44
N ALA A 52 4.99 -19.31 0.75
CA ALA A 52 3.94 -19.59 -0.22
C ALA A 52 3.31 -18.31 -0.79
N ARG A 53 3.05 -17.32 0.06
CA ARG A 53 2.53 -16.02 -0.35
C ARG A 53 3.52 -15.25 -1.23
N LEU A 54 4.80 -15.29 -0.92
CA LEU A 54 5.86 -14.67 -1.72
C LEU A 54 6.00 -15.33 -3.09
N GLN A 55 5.91 -16.66 -3.18
CA GLN A 55 5.91 -17.37 -4.45
C GLN A 55 4.74 -16.95 -5.34
N GLN A 56 3.54 -16.76 -4.79
CA GLN A 56 2.39 -16.20 -5.52
C GLN A 56 2.66 -14.77 -6.02
N ASN A 57 3.51 -14.00 -5.32
CA ASN A 57 3.94 -12.66 -5.68
C ASN A 57 5.23 -12.63 -6.51
N ARG A 58 5.56 -13.72 -7.18
CA ARG A 58 6.71 -13.86 -8.10
C ARG A 58 8.08 -13.73 -7.42
N PHE A 59 8.21 -14.20 -6.19
CA PHE A 59 9.50 -14.47 -5.56
C PHE A 59 9.85 -15.95 -5.71
N VAL A 60 11.14 -16.26 -5.82
CA VAL A 60 11.68 -17.61 -5.92
C VAL A 60 12.63 -17.82 -4.75
N ILE A 61 12.56 -18.99 -4.14
CA ILE A 61 13.53 -19.38 -3.13
C ILE A 61 14.86 -19.72 -3.84
N GLU A 62 15.85 -18.90 -3.63
CA GLU A 62 17.21 -19.07 -4.19
C GLU A 62 18.03 -20.04 -3.35
N GLN A 63 17.92 -19.92 -2.02
CA GLN A 63 18.59 -20.79 -1.05
C GLN A 63 17.67 -21.05 0.14
N GLN A 64 17.73 -22.24 0.69
CA GLN A 64 16.95 -22.61 1.88
C GLN A 64 17.75 -23.59 2.75
N ALA A 65 17.64 -23.43 4.07
CA ALA A 65 18.24 -24.34 5.00
C ALA A 65 17.61 -25.74 4.90
N GLN A 66 18.44 -26.76 4.84
CA GLN A 66 18.07 -28.18 4.78
C GLN A 66 18.57 -28.91 6.00
N PHE A 67 17.70 -29.65 6.66
CA PHE A 67 18.00 -30.45 7.82
C PHE A 67 18.74 -31.75 7.42
N SER A 68 19.72 -32.16 8.23
CA SER A 68 20.24 -33.52 8.15
C SER A 68 19.12 -34.54 8.47
N PRO A 69 19.24 -35.78 7.98
CA PRO A 69 18.24 -36.81 8.29
C PRO A 69 18.02 -37.01 9.80
N ALA A 70 19.11 -36.91 10.59
CA ALA A 70 19.02 -37.03 12.04
C ALA A 70 18.27 -35.85 12.67
N LEU A 71 18.47 -34.61 12.21
CA LEU A 71 17.73 -33.44 12.69
C LEU A 71 16.27 -33.50 12.30
N LEU A 72 15.97 -33.95 11.08
CA LEU A 72 14.60 -34.12 10.62
C LEU A 72 13.84 -35.15 11.48
N GLU A 73 14.44 -36.29 11.75
CA GLU A 73 13.88 -37.31 12.65
C GLU A 73 13.68 -36.78 14.07
N TYR A 74 14.69 -36.07 14.61
CA TYR A 74 14.64 -35.48 15.96
C TYR A 74 13.42 -34.51 16.08
N THR A 75 13.26 -33.60 15.12
CA THR A 75 12.13 -32.64 15.12
C THR A 75 10.79 -33.30 14.82
N GLN A 76 10.74 -34.41 14.04
CA GLN A 76 9.54 -35.20 13.82
C GLN A 76 9.02 -35.87 15.12
N ARG A 77 9.91 -36.23 16.02
CA ARG A 77 9.55 -36.72 17.38
C ARG A 77 9.03 -35.58 18.28
N GLY A 78 9.00 -34.33 17.80
CA GLY A 78 8.47 -33.18 18.50
C GLY A 78 9.49 -32.48 19.42
N PHE A 79 10.76 -32.77 19.35
CA PHE A 79 11.80 -32.04 20.09
C PHE A 79 12.12 -30.71 19.43
N PHE A 80 12.59 -29.76 20.24
CA PHE A 80 12.91 -28.41 19.75
C PHE A 80 14.26 -28.40 19.04
N THR A 81 14.35 -27.72 17.91
CA THR A 81 15.55 -27.67 17.07
C THR A 81 16.75 -27.10 17.84
N PRO A 82 17.87 -27.85 17.97
CA PRO A 82 19.05 -27.37 18.66
C PRO A 82 19.92 -26.54 17.72
N TYR A 83 20.11 -25.27 18.03
CA TYR A 83 21.01 -24.32 17.34
C TYR A 83 21.32 -23.14 18.27
N GLN A 84 22.29 -22.33 17.91
CA GLN A 84 22.54 -21.07 18.64
C GLN A 84 21.46 -20.03 18.27
N GLU A 85 20.54 -19.81 19.18
CA GLU A 85 19.43 -18.89 18.96
C GLU A 85 19.89 -17.44 19.06
N LYS A 86 19.27 -16.59 18.23
CA LYS A 86 19.55 -15.14 18.23
C LYS A 86 18.99 -14.48 19.48
N THR A 87 19.80 -13.65 20.12
CA THR A 87 19.32 -12.78 21.21
C THR A 87 18.42 -11.66 20.66
N GLN A 88 18.82 -11.10 19.51
CA GLN A 88 18.08 -10.04 18.81
C GLN A 88 17.69 -10.48 17.41
N ALA A 89 16.52 -10.02 16.98
CA ALA A 89 16.12 -10.00 15.59
C ALA A 89 15.20 -8.80 15.35
N GLY A 90 14.98 -8.52 14.09
CA GLY A 90 14.13 -7.41 13.70
C GLY A 90 14.22 -7.15 12.22
N LEU A 91 13.60 -6.07 11.79
CA LEU A 91 13.54 -5.69 10.39
C LEU A 91 14.78 -4.88 9.98
N PHE A 92 15.52 -5.42 9.00
CA PHE A 92 16.56 -4.69 8.29
C PHE A 92 16.09 -4.33 6.89
N ILE A 93 16.32 -3.11 6.47
CA ILE A 93 16.04 -2.67 5.10
C ILE A 93 17.30 -2.01 4.55
N ASN A 94 17.80 -2.53 3.45
CA ASN A 94 18.93 -1.99 2.74
C ASN A 94 18.51 -1.35 1.42
N ASP A 95 19.30 -0.37 0.98
CA ASP A 95 19.19 0.23 -0.35
C ASP A 95 19.87 -0.63 -1.44
N CYS A 96 19.87 -0.13 -2.69
CA CYS A 96 20.47 -0.83 -3.83
C CYS A 96 22.02 -0.97 -3.74
N ARG A 97 22.66 -0.32 -2.78
CA ARG A 97 24.10 -0.36 -2.51
C ARG A 97 24.42 -1.13 -1.23
N ALA A 98 23.42 -1.84 -0.68
CA ALA A 98 23.52 -2.53 0.61
C ALA A 98 23.76 -1.59 1.81
N GLU A 99 23.52 -0.27 1.67
CA GLU A 99 23.51 0.66 2.79
C GLU A 99 22.20 0.56 3.57
N SER A 100 22.30 0.61 4.90
CA SER A 100 21.12 0.47 5.77
C SER A 100 20.21 1.70 5.69
N ILE A 101 18.97 1.46 5.30
CA ILE A 101 17.86 2.44 5.40
C ILE A 101 17.19 2.31 6.77
N HIS A 102 17.14 1.09 7.32
CA HIS A 102 16.48 0.78 8.57
C HIS A 102 17.16 -0.42 9.24
N ASP A 103 17.49 -0.23 10.50
CA ASP A 103 18.04 -1.27 11.40
C ASP A 103 17.25 -1.24 12.71
N TYR A 104 16.16 -2.00 12.75
CA TYR A 104 15.39 -2.15 13.96
C TYR A 104 15.65 -3.53 14.57
N ARG A 105 16.12 -3.53 15.81
CA ARG A 105 16.44 -4.75 16.56
C ARG A 105 15.68 -4.81 17.87
N TYR A 106 15.20 -6.00 18.19
CA TYR A 106 14.43 -6.25 19.39
C TYR A 106 14.90 -7.56 20.08
N PRO A 107 15.13 -7.59 21.40
CA PRO A 107 15.16 -6.45 22.33
C PRO A 107 16.32 -5.48 22.05
N GLN A 108 16.14 -4.19 22.39
CA GLN A 108 17.14 -3.15 22.06
C GLN A 108 18.36 -3.19 22.99
N ARG A 109 18.12 -3.48 24.28
CA ARG A 109 19.14 -3.49 25.33
C ARG A 109 19.39 -4.92 25.79
N HIS A 110 20.56 -5.42 25.51
CA HIS A 110 20.96 -6.79 25.85
C HIS A 110 22.47 -6.88 26.10
N TYR A 111 22.92 -7.97 26.63
CA TYR A 111 24.35 -8.32 26.73
C TYR A 111 24.75 -9.18 25.53
N GLU A 112 25.85 -8.84 24.88
CA GLU A 112 26.36 -9.62 23.75
C GLU A 112 27.15 -10.87 24.24
N ARG A 113 27.85 -10.74 25.37
CA ARG A 113 28.69 -11.77 25.96
C ARG A 113 28.47 -11.86 27.46
N PHE A 114 28.67 -13.06 28.01
CA PHE A 114 28.49 -13.33 29.43
C PHE A 114 29.37 -12.44 30.32
N GLU A 115 30.61 -12.18 29.90
CA GLU A 115 31.58 -11.39 30.63
C GLU A 115 31.21 -9.91 30.80
N GLN A 116 30.26 -9.42 30.02
CA GLN A 116 29.73 -8.05 30.14
C GLN A 116 28.73 -7.92 31.31
N ILE A 117 28.22 -9.03 31.82
CA ILE A 117 27.23 -9.01 32.90
C ILE A 117 27.94 -8.78 34.22
N PRO A 118 27.59 -7.76 35.02
CA PRO A 118 28.20 -7.56 36.32
C PRO A 118 28.13 -8.83 37.19
N PRO A 119 29.20 -9.24 37.86
CA PRO A 119 29.23 -10.47 38.66
C PRO A 119 28.13 -10.53 39.72
N LEU A 120 27.73 -9.36 40.26
CA LEU A 120 26.64 -9.28 41.22
C LEU A 120 25.29 -9.64 40.62
N VAL A 121 25.04 -9.25 39.36
CA VAL A 121 23.82 -9.59 38.61
C VAL A 121 23.74 -11.10 38.37
N VAL A 122 24.86 -11.71 37.94
CA VAL A 122 24.96 -13.16 37.77
C VAL A 122 24.71 -13.89 39.09
N SER A 123 25.38 -13.47 40.16
CA SER A 123 25.24 -14.08 41.49
C SER A 123 23.81 -13.98 42.01
N ALA A 124 23.14 -12.83 41.78
CA ALA A 124 21.74 -12.64 42.14
C ALA A 124 20.81 -13.60 41.37
N LEU A 125 21.02 -13.73 40.06
CA LEU A 125 20.24 -14.68 39.24
C LEU A 125 20.41 -16.10 39.70
N LEU A 126 21.67 -16.54 39.85
CA LEU A 126 21.98 -17.91 40.26
C LEU A 126 21.45 -18.25 41.66
N PHE A 127 21.50 -17.29 42.57
CA PHE A 127 20.94 -17.46 43.91
C PHE A 127 19.42 -17.67 43.91
N ILE A 128 18.70 -16.98 43.01
CA ILE A 128 17.23 -17.09 42.90
C ILE A 128 16.82 -18.37 42.19
N GLU A 129 17.51 -18.75 41.12
CA GLU A 129 17.03 -19.77 40.18
C GLU A 129 17.83 -21.08 40.19
N ASN A 130 19.18 -21.02 40.17
CA ASN A 130 20.02 -22.22 40.08
C ASN A 130 21.47 -21.99 40.57
N ARG A 131 21.73 -22.17 41.84
CA ARG A 131 23.01 -21.88 42.51
C ARG A 131 24.21 -22.66 41.94
N GLU A 132 23.99 -23.89 41.48
CA GLU A 132 25.03 -24.77 41.00
C GLU A 132 25.33 -24.68 39.50
N LEU A 133 24.65 -23.82 38.77
CA LEU A 133 24.73 -23.75 37.31
C LEU A 133 26.16 -23.54 36.81
N LEU A 134 26.93 -22.66 37.45
CA LEU A 134 28.31 -22.30 37.06
C LEU A 134 29.38 -22.97 37.93
N ASN A 135 29.07 -24.09 38.60
CA ASN A 135 30.02 -24.82 39.38
C ASN A 135 31.13 -25.43 38.48
N ASN A 136 32.37 -24.92 38.62
CA ASN A 136 33.53 -25.35 37.83
C ASN A 136 34.09 -26.74 38.19
N GLU A 137 33.72 -27.28 39.37
CA GLU A 137 34.16 -28.63 39.80
C GLU A 137 33.44 -29.73 39.00
N GLN A 138 32.41 -29.39 38.25
CA GLN A 138 31.62 -30.34 37.45
C GLN A 138 31.59 -29.93 35.97
N PRO A 139 32.69 -30.07 35.21
CA PRO A 139 32.79 -29.58 33.83
C PRO A 139 31.81 -30.25 32.86
N LEU A 140 31.38 -31.49 33.16
CA LEU A 140 30.50 -32.29 32.32
C LEU A 140 29.01 -32.25 32.81
N ALA A 141 28.66 -31.37 33.76
CA ALA A 141 27.30 -31.33 34.33
C ALA A 141 26.24 -30.97 33.29
N ASN A 142 25.15 -31.69 33.30
CA ASN A 142 23.98 -31.38 32.46
C ASN A 142 23.16 -30.24 33.08
N PRO A 143 23.04 -29.03 32.47
CA PRO A 143 22.32 -27.92 33.03
C PRO A 143 20.78 -28.12 32.99
N ALA A 144 20.30 -29.08 32.21
CA ALA A 144 18.87 -29.34 32.06
C ALA A 144 18.33 -30.27 33.19
N VAL A 145 19.20 -30.97 33.91
CA VAL A 145 18.77 -31.95 34.91
C VAL A 145 19.51 -31.73 36.22
N ASP A 146 18.83 -31.30 37.25
CA ASP A 146 19.28 -31.32 38.63
C ASP A 146 18.94 -32.70 39.22
N TRP A 147 19.91 -33.62 39.22
CA TRP A 147 19.69 -35.00 39.61
C TRP A 147 19.22 -35.16 41.06
N PRO A 148 19.74 -34.44 42.07
CA PRO A 148 19.23 -34.47 43.43
C PRO A 148 17.76 -34.03 43.56
N ARG A 149 17.39 -32.93 42.89
CA ARG A 149 16.02 -32.43 42.87
C ARG A 149 15.09 -33.35 42.08
N PHE A 150 15.55 -33.88 40.96
CA PHE A 150 14.79 -34.80 40.13
C PHE A 150 14.47 -36.09 40.85
N ALA A 151 15.45 -36.70 41.56
CA ALA A 151 15.23 -37.88 42.37
C ALA A 151 14.22 -37.62 43.49
N LYS A 152 14.34 -36.47 44.20
CA LYS A 152 13.36 -36.05 45.22
C LYS A 152 11.96 -35.83 44.65
N ALA A 153 11.85 -35.21 43.52
CA ALA A 153 10.56 -34.99 42.82
C ALA A 153 9.94 -36.30 42.33
N ALA A 154 10.73 -37.23 41.81
CA ALA A 154 10.27 -38.55 41.41
C ALA A 154 9.81 -39.38 42.60
N MET A 155 10.50 -39.32 43.69
CA MET A 155 10.08 -39.96 44.97
C MET A 155 8.82 -39.31 45.56
N SER A 156 8.67 -38.00 45.49
CA SER A 156 7.46 -37.32 45.97
C SER A 156 6.23 -37.59 45.06
N GLN A 157 6.44 -37.83 43.77
CA GLN A 157 5.31 -38.30 42.90
C GLN A 157 4.91 -39.72 43.20
N LEU A 158 5.85 -40.60 43.49
CA LEU A 158 5.55 -41.93 44.03
C LEU A 158 4.83 -41.85 45.39
N GLY A 159 5.26 -40.91 46.25
CA GLY A 159 4.63 -40.66 47.56
C GLY A 159 3.19 -40.10 47.45
N ARG A 160 2.92 -39.26 46.43
CA ARG A 160 1.54 -38.78 46.16
C ARG A 160 0.61 -39.90 45.64
N ALA A 161 1.14 -40.84 44.92
CA ALA A 161 0.40 -42.04 44.54
C ALA A 161 0.11 -42.94 45.79
N LEU A 162 0.74 -42.63 46.94
CA LEU A 162 0.58 -43.31 48.23
C LEU A 162 -0.01 -42.36 49.33
N GLU A 163 -0.68 -41.26 48.96
CA GLU A 163 -1.35 -40.27 49.83
C GLU A 163 -0.51 -39.52 50.88
N ILE A 164 0.82 -39.38 50.65
CA ILE A 164 1.66 -38.60 51.53
C ILE A 164 1.87 -37.20 50.94
N GLN A 165 1.23 -36.17 51.54
CA GLN A 165 1.41 -34.78 51.16
C GLN A 165 2.85 -34.27 51.48
N ASP A 166 3.56 -33.82 50.50
CA ASP A 166 4.74 -32.98 50.71
C ASP A 166 4.86 -31.91 49.62
N ASP A 167 5.13 -30.66 50.00
CA ASP A 167 5.32 -29.51 49.13
C ASP A 167 6.58 -29.70 48.25
N SER A 168 6.39 -30.13 47.01
CA SER A 168 7.50 -30.43 46.14
C SER A 168 8.08 -29.17 45.53
N ALA A 169 9.31 -28.82 45.88
CA ALA A 169 10.14 -27.86 45.18
C ALA A 169 10.22 -28.24 43.66
N GLY A 170 9.83 -27.34 42.79
CA GLY A 170 9.80 -27.59 41.34
C GLY A 170 11.16 -27.94 40.75
N GLY A 171 11.24 -29.08 40.06
CA GLY A 171 12.49 -29.60 39.42
C GLY A 171 12.88 -28.90 38.12
N SER A 172 12.55 -27.62 37.89
CA SER A 172 12.87 -26.84 36.67
C SER A 172 14.22 -26.13 36.85
N THR A 173 15.12 -26.28 35.87
CA THR A 173 16.39 -25.55 35.76
C THR A 173 16.27 -24.36 34.83
N LEU A 174 17.22 -23.41 34.85
CA LEU A 174 17.23 -22.27 33.90
C LEU A 174 17.17 -22.75 32.45
N ALA A 175 17.91 -23.75 32.06
CA ALA A 175 17.93 -24.32 30.73
C ALA A 175 16.52 -24.81 30.30
N THR A 176 15.82 -25.55 31.19
CA THR A 176 14.47 -26.03 30.92
C THR A 176 13.39 -24.91 30.95
N GLN A 177 13.66 -23.83 31.69
CA GLN A 177 12.81 -22.65 31.68
C GLN A 177 12.90 -21.90 30.34
N ILE A 178 14.09 -21.78 29.76
CA ILE A 178 14.30 -21.19 28.41
C ILE A 178 13.51 -21.98 27.37
N GLU A 179 13.64 -23.29 27.30
CA GLU A 179 12.91 -24.14 26.37
C GLU A 179 11.37 -23.99 26.54
N LYS A 180 10.93 -23.81 27.79
CA LYS A 180 9.52 -23.64 28.11
C LYS A 180 8.98 -22.34 27.54
N TYR A 181 9.54 -21.18 27.90
CA TYR A 181 8.96 -19.90 27.50
C TYR A 181 9.30 -19.51 26.05
N ARG A 182 10.30 -20.13 25.42
CA ARG A 182 10.63 -19.93 24.00
C ARG A 182 9.78 -20.80 23.08
N HIS A 183 9.71 -22.12 23.35
CA HIS A 183 9.25 -23.12 22.37
C HIS A 183 7.98 -23.87 22.74
N SER A 184 7.60 -23.89 24.03
CA SER A 184 6.37 -24.58 24.42
C SER A 184 5.10 -23.80 24.08
N PRO A 185 3.95 -24.47 23.88
CA PRO A 185 2.67 -23.79 23.60
C PRO A 185 2.33 -22.74 24.65
N GLY A 186 2.15 -21.48 24.22
CA GLY A 186 1.90 -20.36 25.11
C GLY A 186 2.96 -20.09 26.16
N GLY A 187 4.16 -20.66 26.04
CA GLY A 187 5.27 -20.52 27.01
C GLY A 187 5.03 -21.27 28.32
N LEU A 188 4.14 -22.26 28.34
CA LEU A 188 3.71 -23.00 29.54
C LEU A 188 4.01 -24.50 29.40
N THR A 189 4.01 -25.22 30.51
CA THR A 189 4.13 -26.69 30.55
C THR A 189 2.76 -27.28 30.91
N HIS A 190 2.12 -27.97 29.99
CA HIS A 190 0.79 -28.52 30.15
C HIS A 190 0.76 -30.01 30.49
N SER A 191 1.87 -30.73 30.33
CA SER A 191 1.94 -32.17 30.56
C SER A 191 3.34 -32.61 30.99
N ALA A 192 3.41 -33.84 31.58
CA ALA A 192 4.68 -34.49 31.91
C ALA A 192 5.53 -34.80 30.65
N GLY A 193 4.84 -35.15 29.53
CA GLY A 193 5.51 -35.38 28.25
C GLY A 193 6.18 -34.11 27.71
N GLU A 194 5.53 -32.94 27.88
CA GLU A 194 6.11 -31.66 27.52
C GLU A 194 7.30 -31.27 28.39
N LYS A 195 7.23 -31.56 29.69
CA LYS A 195 8.35 -31.38 30.59
C LYS A 195 9.55 -32.24 30.17
N LEU A 196 9.30 -33.50 29.79
CA LEU A 196 10.38 -34.39 29.28
C LEU A 196 10.96 -33.83 27.96
N ARG A 197 10.12 -33.32 27.07
CA ARG A 197 10.55 -32.66 25.81
C ARG A 197 11.49 -31.48 26.08
N GLN A 198 11.11 -30.58 27.00
CA GLN A 198 11.95 -29.48 27.46
C GLN A 198 13.30 -29.96 28.02
N MET A 199 13.30 -30.99 28.84
CA MET A 199 14.54 -31.54 29.43
C MET A 199 15.47 -32.17 28.39
N ILE A 200 14.93 -32.93 27.44
CA ILE A 200 15.71 -33.55 26.36
C ILE A 200 16.26 -32.46 25.43
N SER A 201 15.47 -31.53 25.00
CA SER A 201 15.89 -30.46 24.10
C SER A 201 16.96 -29.59 24.74
N ALA A 202 16.77 -29.16 25.99
CA ALA A 202 17.81 -28.43 26.75
C ALA A 202 19.10 -29.22 26.94
N SER A 203 19.01 -30.54 27.18
CA SER A 203 20.17 -31.39 27.29
C SER A 203 20.94 -31.50 25.96
N VAL A 204 20.27 -31.76 24.87
CA VAL A 204 20.86 -31.84 23.52
C VAL A 204 21.54 -30.53 23.16
N ARG A 205 20.88 -29.38 23.39
CA ARG A 205 21.44 -28.05 23.14
C ARG A 205 22.71 -27.79 23.97
N ALA A 206 22.73 -28.18 25.25
CA ALA A 206 23.87 -27.98 26.14
C ALA A 206 25.14 -28.79 25.73
N TYR A 207 24.95 -29.94 25.09
CA TYR A 207 26.06 -30.77 24.61
C TYR A 207 26.34 -30.64 23.11
N GLN A 208 25.75 -29.67 22.41
CA GLN A 208 25.95 -29.49 20.97
C GLN A 208 27.39 -29.18 20.57
N GLN A 209 28.13 -28.46 21.41
CA GLN A 209 29.53 -28.11 21.19
C GLN A 209 30.53 -29.13 21.74
N GLY A 210 30.07 -30.18 22.41
CA GLY A 210 30.91 -31.22 22.98
C GLY A 210 30.49 -31.65 24.38
N PRO A 211 31.33 -32.51 25.05
CA PRO A 211 30.95 -33.05 26.35
C PRO A 211 31.11 -32.05 27.53
N GLU A 212 31.98 -31.03 27.38
CA GLU A 212 32.16 -29.98 28.39
C GLU A 212 31.10 -28.91 28.25
N THR A 213 30.43 -28.58 29.36
CA THR A 213 29.24 -27.71 29.33
C THR A 213 29.40 -26.35 29.99
N LEU A 214 30.59 -25.97 30.44
CA LEU A 214 30.78 -24.71 31.16
C LEU A 214 30.39 -23.50 30.31
N GLU A 215 30.82 -23.45 29.05
CA GLU A 215 30.48 -22.39 28.13
C GLU A 215 28.97 -22.43 27.76
N ALA A 216 28.39 -23.59 27.54
CA ALA A 216 26.95 -23.76 27.36
C ALA A 216 26.15 -23.29 28.58
N ARG A 217 26.66 -23.49 29.81
CA ARG A 217 26.02 -23.01 31.04
C ARG A 217 26.09 -21.48 31.20
N LYS A 218 27.24 -20.87 30.79
CA LYS A 218 27.35 -19.42 30.70
C LYS A 218 26.36 -18.85 29.66
N ALA A 219 26.26 -19.51 28.50
CA ALA A 219 25.27 -19.13 27.47
C ALA A 219 23.84 -19.25 27.98
N VAL A 220 23.48 -20.25 28.75
CA VAL A 220 22.16 -20.37 29.41
C VAL A 220 21.88 -19.18 30.34
N ALA A 221 22.86 -18.73 31.13
CA ALA A 221 22.67 -17.56 31.99
C ALA A 221 22.51 -16.27 31.19
N LEU A 222 23.32 -16.08 30.15
CA LEU A 222 23.24 -14.96 29.21
C LEU A 222 21.88 -14.93 28.50
N ASP A 223 21.48 -16.04 27.92
CA ASP A 223 20.20 -16.19 27.19
C ASP A 223 18.99 -15.89 28.11
N TYR A 224 19.04 -16.37 29.33
CA TYR A 224 17.97 -16.11 30.31
C TYR A 224 17.86 -14.62 30.62
N ILE A 225 18.99 -13.96 30.95
CA ILE A 225 19.03 -12.52 31.25
C ILE A 225 18.52 -11.68 30.06
N ASN A 226 18.87 -12.09 28.84
CA ASN A 226 18.50 -11.35 27.64
C ASN A 226 17.07 -11.62 27.12
N SER A 227 16.43 -12.71 27.53
CA SER A 227 15.17 -13.13 26.90
C SER A 227 14.02 -13.45 27.86
N VAL A 228 14.23 -13.35 29.18
CA VAL A 228 13.18 -13.61 30.15
C VAL A 228 11.96 -12.70 29.89
N PRO A 229 10.71 -13.24 29.83
CA PRO A 229 9.53 -12.43 29.56
C PRO A 229 9.14 -11.59 30.79
N LEU A 230 8.91 -10.28 30.58
CA LEU A 230 8.61 -9.29 31.62
C LEU A 230 7.29 -8.53 31.35
N ALA A 231 6.26 -9.24 30.94
CA ALA A 231 4.94 -8.74 30.55
C ALA A 231 4.98 -7.80 29.33
N ALA A 232 3.82 -7.26 28.95
CA ALA A 232 3.71 -6.26 27.88
C ALA A 232 3.44 -4.88 28.51
N ALA A 233 4.19 -3.86 28.09
CA ALA A 233 4.07 -2.50 28.59
C ALA A 233 3.21 -1.64 27.65
N PRO A 234 2.41 -0.69 28.16
CA PRO A 234 1.62 0.21 27.34
C PRO A 234 2.48 1.01 26.34
N GLY A 235 2.08 1.00 25.06
CA GLY A 235 2.78 1.72 23.98
C GLY A 235 4.06 1.05 23.46
N HIS A 236 4.58 0.05 24.16
CA HIS A 236 5.79 -0.69 23.74
C HIS A 236 5.47 -2.11 23.23
N GLY A 237 4.50 -2.79 23.84
CA GLY A 237 4.22 -4.20 23.61
C GLY A 237 5.03 -5.12 24.54
N GLU A 238 5.35 -6.32 24.09
CA GLU A 238 6.08 -7.31 24.88
C GLU A 238 7.46 -6.79 25.33
N VAL A 239 7.85 -7.10 26.57
CA VAL A 239 9.15 -6.76 27.15
C VAL A 239 9.92 -8.05 27.44
N HIS A 240 11.12 -8.16 26.88
CA HIS A 240 12.00 -9.31 27.06
C HIS A 240 13.38 -8.89 27.53
N GLY A 241 13.91 -9.66 28.47
CA GLY A 241 15.25 -9.45 29.01
C GLY A 241 15.36 -8.34 30.05
N LEU A 242 16.45 -8.44 30.82
CA LEU A 242 16.74 -7.52 31.91
C LEU A 242 16.98 -6.09 31.40
N GLY A 243 17.70 -5.94 30.26
CA GLY A 243 18.06 -4.64 29.72
C GLY A 243 16.85 -3.79 29.32
N ASP A 244 15.98 -4.32 28.46
CA ASP A 244 14.73 -3.63 28.10
C ASP A 244 13.78 -3.55 29.29
N GLY A 245 13.78 -4.56 30.19
CA GLY A 245 12.99 -4.51 31.43
C GLY A 245 13.34 -3.33 32.34
N LEU A 246 14.63 -3.05 32.54
CA LEU A 246 15.11 -1.91 33.34
C LEU A 246 14.67 -0.58 32.71
N TRP A 247 14.85 -0.44 31.44
CA TRP A 247 14.49 0.81 30.74
C TRP A 247 12.98 1.01 30.67
N ILE A 248 12.24 -0.02 30.29
CA ILE A 248 10.78 0.09 30.10
C ILE A 248 10.07 0.31 31.43
N TRP A 249 10.33 -0.50 32.44
CA TRP A 249 9.60 -0.45 33.70
C TRP A 249 10.07 0.66 34.66
N PHE A 250 11.37 1.02 34.63
CA PHE A 250 11.95 1.96 35.56
C PHE A 250 12.61 3.21 34.91
N GLY A 251 12.78 3.23 33.59
CA GLY A 251 13.48 4.31 32.89
C GLY A 251 15.00 4.29 33.12
N THR A 252 15.58 3.14 33.54
CA THR A 252 16.98 3.02 33.89
C THR A 252 17.78 2.37 32.76
N GLU A 253 18.81 3.05 32.28
CA GLU A 253 19.67 2.54 31.20
C GLU A 253 20.56 1.41 31.68
N LEU A 254 20.70 0.36 30.84
CA LEU A 254 21.50 -0.83 31.13
C LEU A 254 22.98 -0.50 31.42
N ALA A 255 23.55 0.44 30.65
CA ALA A 255 24.92 0.89 30.84
C ALA A 255 25.14 1.52 32.22
N ARG A 256 24.17 2.28 32.75
CA ARG A 256 24.23 2.86 34.09
C ARG A 256 24.18 1.78 35.19
N VAL A 257 23.29 0.81 35.02
CA VAL A 257 23.20 -0.34 35.95
C VAL A 257 24.53 -1.13 36.00
N ASN A 258 25.13 -1.35 34.84
CA ASN A 258 26.43 -2.03 34.77
C ASN A 258 27.53 -1.25 35.52
N GLN A 259 27.63 0.07 35.31
CA GLN A 259 28.57 0.93 36.01
C GLN A 259 28.35 0.87 37.56
N LEU A 260 27.09 0.85 38.01
CA LEU A 260 26.74 0.85 39.44
C LEU A 260 26.99 -0.50 40.12
N LEU A 261 26.82 -1.63 39.40
CA LEU A 261 26.90 -2.97 39.97
C LEU A 261 28.23 -3.72 39.66
N ASP A 262 29.08 -3.15 38.82
CA ASP A 262 30.42 -3.71 38.57
C ASP A 262 31.43 -3.18 39.62
N PRO A 263 32.05 -4.07 40.43
CA PRO A 263 33.02 -3.65 41.47
C PRO A 263 34.23 -2.92 40.92
N THR A 264 34.54 -3.07 39.65
CA THR A 264 35.68 -2.38 39.01
C THR A 264 35.36 -0.94 38.65
N GLN A 265 34.07 -0.59 38.44
CA GLN A 265 33.59 0.69 37.93
C GLN A 265 32.83 1.52 38.97
N ASN A 266 32.39 0.92 40.09
CA ASN A 266 31.48 1.56 41.04
C ASN A 266 32.16 2.31 42.20
N LYS A 267 33.46 2.39 42.25
CA LYS A 267 34.22 2.95 43.40
C LYS A 267 33.83 4.38 43.78
N ASP A 268 33.54 5.21 42.79
CA ASP A 268 33.20 6.61 42.97
C ASP A 268 31.69 6.89 42.85
N THR A 269 30.85 5.84 42.81
CA THR A 269 29.40 5.99 42.65
C THR A 269 28.69 5.96 44.01
N PRO A 270 27.61 6.75 44.19
CA PRO A 270 26.88 6.79 45.45
C PRO A 270 26.25 5.44 45.80
N LEU A 271 26.42 5.00 47.04
CA LEU A 271 25.92 3.70 47.52
C LEU A 271 24.41 3.58 47.40
N ALA A 272 23.67 4.72 47.52
CA ALA A 272 22.24 4.76 47.33
C ALA A 272 21.83 4.42 45.89
N GLU A 273 22.57 4.90 44.88
CA GLU A 273 22.32 4.55 43.49
C GLU A 273 22.65 3.09 43.18
N GLN A 274 23.76 2.57 43.76
CA GLN A 274 24.07 1.13 43.68
C GLN A 274 22.95 0.28 44.28
N GLY A 275 22.43 0.71 45.45
CA GLY A 275 21.29 0.05 46.11
C GLY A 275 20.01 0.10 45.25
N GLN A 276 19.73 1.22 44.64
CA GLN A 276 18.56 1.36 43.72
C GLN A 276 18.67 0.42 42.49
N ALA A 277 19.84 0.41 41.84
CA ALA A 277 20.09 -0.46 40.69
C ALA A 277 19.97 -1.95 41.07
N LEU A 278 20.55 -2.38 42.18
CA LEU A 278 20.44 -3.75 42.68
C LEU A 278 18.96 -4.11 42.95
N ARG A 279 18.22 -3.21 43.58
CA ARG A 279 16.78 -3.42 43.89
C ARG A 279 15.96 -3.61 42.62
N GLN A 280 16.19 -2.79 41.59
CA GLN A 280 15.50 -2.89 40.29
C GLN A 280 15.81 -4.22 39.59
N VAL A 281 17.09 -4.62 39.53
CA VAL A 281 17.53 -5.90 38.96
C VAL A 281 16.86 -7.08 39.70
N MET A 282 16.91 -7.08 41.03
CA MET A 282 16.27 -8.11 41.85
C MET A 282 14.76 -8.19 41.64
N ALA A 283 14.11 -7.05 41.58
CA ALA A 283 12.67 -6.99 41.34
C ALA A 283 12.28 -7.61 40.00
N LEU A 284 13.00 -7.32 38.90
CA LEU A 284 12.72 -7.93 37.60
C LEU A 284 12.97 -9.44 37.57
N MET A 285 14.06 -9.91 38.23
CA MET A 285 14.35 -11.33 38.36
C MET A 285 13.28 -12.07 39.17
N ILE A 286 12.67 -11.45 40.16
CA ILE A 286 11.55 -12.01 40.92
C ILE A 286 10.24 -11.94 40.13
N ALA A 287 10.01 -10.82 39.44
CA ALA A 287 8.78 -10.56 38.71
C ALA A 287 8.50 -11.57 37.58
N GLN A 288 9.55 -12.19 37.00
CA GLN A 288 9.40 -13.19 35.93
C GLN A 288 8.51 -14.38 36.31
N ARG A 289 8.34 -14.66 37.59
CA ARG A 289 7.45 -15.75 38.05
C ARG A 289 5.98 -15.48 37.75
N ARG A 290 5.54 -14.23 37.81
CA ARG A 290 4.18 -13.78 37.51
C ARG A 290 4.22 -12.34 36.97
N PRO A 291 4.80 -12.08 35.79
CA PRO A 291 5.16 -10.73 35.37
C PRO A 291 3.95 -9.82 35.22
N SER A 292 2.83 -10.30 34.66
CA SER A 292 1.58 -9.53 34.55
C SER A 292 0.93 -9.17 35.89
N TYR A 293 1.27 -9.86 36.97
CA TYR A 293 0.82 -9.52 38.29
C TYR A 293 1.77 -8.53 38.98
N TYR A 294 3.05 -8.88 39.10
CA TYR A 294 4.03 -8.10 39.87
C TYR A 294 4.34 -6.73 39.28
N LEU A 295 4.36 -6.61 37.95
CA LEU A 295 4.66 -5.34 37.27
C LEU A 295 3.46 -4.37 37.17
N PHE A 296 2.25 -4.84 37.53
CA PHE A 296 1.03 -4.01 37.53
C PHE A 296 0.37 -3.93 38.89
N ARG A 297 -0.46 -4.91 39.27
CA ARG A 297 -1.29 -4.88 40.49
C ARG A 297 -0.57 -5.30 41.75
N GLY A 298 0.43 -6.15 41.64
CA GLY A 298 1.17 -6.75 42.76
C GLY A 298 2.50 -6.05 43.07
N ARG A 299 2.63 -4.75 42.84
CA ARG A 299 3.88 -3.99 43.03
C ARG A 299 4.30 -3.97 44.51
N ASP A 300 3.37 -3.93 45.45
CA ASP A 300 3.65 -3.96 46.88
C ASP A 300 4.17 -5.35 47.29
N ASP A 301 3.58 -6.40 46.79
CA ASP A 301 4.07 -7.77 46.97
C ASP A 301 5.46 -7.96 46.41
N LEU A 302 5.71 -7.39 45.23
CA LEU A 302 7.04 -7.40 44.60
C LEU A 302 8.07 -6.68 45.46
N ASN A 303 7.74 -5.51 46.04
CA ASN A 303 8.60 -4.78 46.94
C ASN A 303 8.95 -5.64 48.19
N THR A 304 7.92 -6.24 48.80
CA THR A 304 8.08 -7.10 49.98
C THR A 304 8.97 -8.33 49.72
N LEU A 305 8.75 -8.98 48.58
CA LEU A 305 9.59 -10.12 48.15
C LEU A 305 11.02 -9.68 47.86
N THR A 306 11.21 -8.54 47.22
CA THR A 306 12.54 -7.99 46.91
C THR A 306 13.29 -7.71 48.20
N ASP A 307 12.65 -7.10 49.21
CA ASP A 307 13.23 -6.87 50.54
C ASP A 307 13.70 -8.18 51.19
N SER A 308 12.84 -9.22 51.11
CA SER A 308 13.15 -10.52 51.67
C SER A 308 14.39 -11.15 50.98
N TYR A 309 14.48 -11.13 49.67
CA TYR A 309 15.61 -11.65 48.91
C TYR A 309 16.90 -10.86 49.17
N LEU A 310 16.86 -9.53 49.30
CA LEU A 310 17.99 -8.70 49.66
C LEU A 310 18.58 -9.11 51.03
N ARG A 311 17.72 -9.34 52.04
CA ARG A 311 18.13 -9.80 53.34
C ARG A 311 18.76 -11.21 53.32
N ILE A 312 18.18 -12.15 52.58
CA ILE A 312 18.67 -13.52 52.48
C ILE A 312 20.01 -13.54 51.73
N GLN A 313 20.17 -12.72 50.64
CA GLN A 313 21.46 -12.62 49.93
C GLN A 313 22.58 -12.04 50.80
N ALA A 314 22.27 -11.06 51.65
CA ALA A 314 23.23 -10.53 52.61
C ALA A 314 23.61 -11.56 53.65
N GLN A 315 22.65 -12.36 54.15
CA GLN A 315 22.95 -13.49 55.06
C GLN A 315 23.79 -14.56 54.42
N ALA A 316 23.63 -14.80 53.14
CA ALA A 316 24.45 -15.72 52.35
C ALA A 316 25.84 -15.15 51.93
N GLY A 317 26.16 -13.90 52.30
CA GLY A 317 27.43 -13.26 52.00
C GLY A 317 27.60 -12.80 50.51
N LEU A 318 26.53 -12.80 49.72
CA LEU A 318 26.58 -12.40 48.31
C LEU A 318 26.63 -10.87 48.14
N ILE A 319 26.03 -10.14 49.06
CA ILE A 319 26.06 -8.68 49.12
C ILE A 319 26.51 -8.24 50.50
N ASN A 320 27.27 -7.14 50.60
CA ASN A 320 27.67 -6.60 51.87
C ASN A 320 26.50 -5.90 52.62
N PRO A 321 26.52 -5.82 53.96
CA PRO A 321 25.43 -5.22 54.72
C PRO A 321 25.11 -3.78 54.35
N ALA A 322 26.12 -2.96 53.99
CA ALA A 322 25.93 -1.55 53.62
C ALA A 322 25.14 -1.44 52.30
N LEU A 323 25.45 -2.24 51.29
CA LEU A 323 24.68 -2.27 50.01
C LEU A 323 23.26 -2.80 50.22
N ARG A 324 23.07 -3.82 51.08
CA ARG A 324 21.74 -4.30 51.49
C ARG A 324 20.92 -3.18 52.08
N ASP A 325 21.48 -2.45 53.04
CA ASP A 325 20.75 -1.36 53.73
C ASP A 325 20.44 -0.20 52.83
N ALA A 326 21.36 0.15 51.93
CA ALA A 326 21.16 1.11 50.87
C ALA A 326 20.03 0.69 49.90
N ALA A 327 19.96 -0.59 49.50
CA ALA A 327 18.93 -1.13 48.64
C ALA A 327 17.56 -1.19 49.35
N LEU A 328 17.50 -1.53 50.62
CA LEU A 328 16.26 -1.54 51.43
C LEU A 328 15.71 -0.16 51.68
N ALA A 329 16.58 0.87 51.72
CA ALA A 329 16.14 2.29 51.86
C ALA A 329 15.50 2.86 50.58
N GLN A 330 15.69 2.22 49.42
CA GLN A 330 15.11 2.66 48.17
C GLN A 330 13.70 2.11 47.96
N LYS A 331 12.92 2.74 47.04
CA LYS A 331 11.65 2.24 46.55
C LYS A 331 11.73 1.96 45.05
N LEU A 332 10.94 1.01 44.56
CA LEU A 332 10.82 0.76 43.14
C LEU A 332 10.02 1.90 42.48
N ASN A 333 10.71 2.73 41.71
CA ASN A 333 10.09 3.84 40.97
C ASN A 333 9.71 3.35 39.58
N PHE A 334 8.45 2.91 39.43
CA PHE A 334 7.93 2.51 38.13
C PHE A 334 7.67 3.71 37.24
N ARG A 335 7.97 3.55 35.94
CA ARG A 335 7.67 4.52 34.89
C ARG A 335 6.16 4.82 34.86
N ASN A 336 5.82 6.09 34.76
CA ASN A 336 4.45 6.54 34.48
C ASN A 336 4.26 6.66 32.97
N PHE A 337 3.69 5.63 32.35
CA PHE A 337 3.52 5.57 30.89
C PHE A 337 2.59 6.66 30.32
N ARG A 338 1.84 7.39 31.13
CA ARG A 338 1.01 8.53 30.69
C ARG A 338 1.85 9.81 30.52
N GLU A 339 2.83 10.00 31.38
CA GLU A 339 3.69 11.19 31.40
C GLU A 339 4.99 10.96 30.64
N ASP A 340 5.52 9.73 30.72
CA ASP A 340 6.76 9.31 30.07
C ASP A 340 6.50 8.00 29.31
N PRO A 341 5.91 8.05 28.09
CA PRO A 341 5.65 6.87 27.30
C PRO A 341 6.96 6.23 26.86
N ALA A 342 7.05 4.90 27.00
CA ALA A 342 8.16 4.09 26.48
C ALA A 342 8.07 3.96 24.96
N THR A 343 8.20 5.07 24.24
CA THR A 343 8.10 5.10 22.79
C THR A 343 9.37 4.54 22.15
N VAL A 344 9.19 3.58 21.26
CA VAL A 344 10.23 3.17 20.34
C VAL A 344 10.36 4.27 19.29
N PHE A 345 11.53 4.88 19.21
CA PHE A 345 11.84 5.83 18.14
C PHE A 345 11.93 5.06 16.83
N ILE A 346 10.89 5.13 16.03
CA ILE A 346 10.95 4.73 14.62
C ILE A 346 11.15 6.02 13.84
N ASP A 347 12.20 6.08 13.05
CA ASP A 347 12.46 7.21 12.17
C ASP A 347 11.24 7.48 11.30
N ASN A 348 10.73 8.72 11.35
CA ASN A 348 9.57 9.16 10.58
C ASN A 348 9.91 9.44 9.11
N ASN A 349 11.03 8.95 8.62
CA ASN A 349 11.42 9.07 7.23
C ASN A 349 10.34 8.45 6.31
N LYS A 350 9.85 9.24 5.37
CA LYS A 350 8.80 8.87 4.41
C LYS A 350 9.12 7.58 3.66
N THR A 351 10.36 7.44 3.21
CA THR A 351 10.87 6.25 2.49
C THR A 351 10.68 4.99 3.32
N LEU A 352 11.07 5.05 4.58
CA LEU A 352 10.95 3.95 5.50
C LEU A 352 9.49 3.55 5.73
N GLN A 353 8.61 4.53 5.98
CA GLN A 353 7.19 4.26 6.23
C GLN A 353 6.51 3.60 5.03
N VAL A 354 6.77 4.11 3.81
CA VAL A 354 6.21 3.54 2.57
C VAL A 354 6.76 2.12 2.33
N THR A 355 8.06 1.91 2.52
CA THR A 355 8.71 0.59 2.32
C THR A 355 8.20 -0.43 3.34
N ARG A 356 8.11 -0.06 4.63
CA ARG A 356 7.54 -0.92 5.68
C ARG A 356 6.07 -1.26 5.40
N GLY A 357 5.26 -0.27 5.00
CA GLY A 357 3.86 -0.49 4.63
C GLY A 357 3.70 -1.48 3.46
N ARG A 358 4.59 -1.43 2.48
CA ARG A 358 4.62 -2.37 1.35
C ARG A 358 5.06 -3.76 1.77
N LEU A 359 6.12 -3.87 2.57
CA LEU A 359 6.55 -5.15 3.13
C LEU A 359 5.43 -5.79 3.96
N ALA A 360 4.78 -5.02 4.83
CA ALA A 360 3.64 -5.46 5.63
C ALA A 360 2.50 -5.99 4.74
N SER A 361 2.14 -5.25 3.68
CA SER A 361 1.12 -5.68 2.72
C SER A 361 1.54 -6.91 1.92
N LEU A 362 2.79 -6.97 1.45
CA LEU A 362 3.34 -8.10 0.72
C LEU A 362 3.31 -9.39 1.56
N LEU A 363 3.67 -9.28 2.83
CA LEU A 363 3.74 -10.41 3.76
C LEU A 363 2.40 -10.71 4.46
N GLY A 364 1.44 -9.77 4.43
CA GLY A 364 0.16 -9.90 5.15
C GLY A 364 0.32 -9.78 6.66
N LEU A 365 1.23 -8.91 7.11
CA LEU A 365 1.57 -8.68 8.52
C LEU A 365 1.15 -7.28 8.97
N SER A 366 0.92 -7.11 10.27
CA SER A 366 0.90 -5.79 10.89
C SER A 366 2.31 -5.18 10.95
N LEU A 367 2.43 -3.86 11.08
CA LEU A 367 3.74 -3.21 11.25
C LEU A 367 4.45 -3.66 12.53
N TYR A 368 3.70 -3.96 13.60
CA TYR A 368 4.24 -4.48 14.85
C TYR A 368 4.88 -5.86 14.68
N GLU A 369 4.23 -6.76 13.95
CA GLU A 369 4.78 -8.10 13.64
C GLU A 369 6.00 -7.99 12.70
N LEU A 370 5.89 -7.13 11.67
CA LEU A 370 6.96 -6.91 10.70
C LEU A 370 8.26 -6.42 11.36
N ASP A 371 8.16 -5.45 12.27
CA ASP A 371 9.34 -4.87 12.93
C ASP A 371 10.08 -5.88 13.82
N ARG A 372 9.42 -6.93 14.28
CA ARG A 372 10.00 -7.98 15.12
C ARG A 372 10.40 -9.25 14.37
N LEU A 373 10.06 -9.31 13.10
CA LEU A 373 10.34 -10.43 12.22
C LEU A 373 11.85 -10.54 11.97
N ASP A 374 12.40 -11.74 12.03
CA ASP A 374 13.78 -11.98 11.63
C ASP A 374 13.95 -11.90 10.11
N LEU A 375 13.98 -10.68 9.59
CA LEU A 375 13.93 -10.38 8.17
C LEU A 375 14.93 -9.27 7.78
N SER A 376 15.69 -9.54 6.73
CA SER A 376 16.40 -8.53 5.96
C SER A 376 15.80 -8.39 4.58
N ALA A 377 15.53 -7.16 4.16
CA ALA A 377 14.96 -6.83 2.85
C ALA A 377 15.91 -5.91 2.08
N SER A 378 16.22 -6.26 0.84
CA SER A 378 16.96 -5.40 -0.09
C SER A 378 15.98 -4.70 -1.02
N THR A 379 16.14 -3.38 -1.18
CA THR A 379 15.31 -2.55 -2.04
C THR A 379 16.09 -2.06 -3.26
N THR A 380 15.37 -1.65 -4.30
CA THR A 380 15.96 -0.99 -5.48
C THR A 380 16.17 0.51 -5.27
N LEU A 381 15.75 1.07 -4.14
CA LEU A 381 15.90 2.48 -3.80
C LEU A 381 17.38 2.85 -3.64
N ASN A 382 17.73 4.08 -4.06
CA ASN A 382 19.00 4.69 -3.70
C ASN A 382 18.77 5.65 -2.53
N ALA A 383 19.20 5.27 -1.33
CA ALA A 383 18.91 5.99 -0.10
C ALA A 383 19.45 7.42 -0.09
N GLU A 384 20.66 7.62 -0.59
CA GLU A 384 21.30 8.94 -0.67
C GLU A 384 20.55 9.88 -1.61
N LEU A 385 20.23 9.41 -2.83
CA LEU A 385 19.45 10.18 -3.79
C LEU A 385 18.04 10.47 -3.28
N GLN A 386 17.40 9.49 -2.68
CA GLN A 386 16.09 9.62 -2.06
C GLN A 386 16.08 10.74 -1.00
N GLN A 387 17.08 10.78 -0.13
CA GLN A 387 17.21 11.79 0.91
C GLN A 387 17.45 13.19 0.32
N LYS A 388 18.40 13.32 -0.63
CA LYS A 388 18.66 14.59 -1.30
C LYS A 388 17.43 15.15 -2.01
N VAL A 389 16.65 14.30 -2.67
CA VAL A 389 15.40 14.70 -3.33
C VAL A 389 14.33 15.08 -2.31
N SER A 390 14.19 14.32 -1.23
CA SER A 390 13.23 14.62 -0.16
C SER A 390 13.54 15.99 0.48
N ASP A 391 14.80 16.24 0.84
CA ASP A 391 15.24 17.50 1.41
C ASP A 391 15.00 18.68 0.45
N TYR A 392 15.29 18.49 -0.83
CA TYR A 392 15.01 19.48 -1.85
C TYR A 392 13.50 19.80 -1.92
N LEU A 393 12.63 18.79 -1.94
CA LEU A 393 11.18 19.01 -1.98
C LEU A 393 10.64 19.71 -0.74
N HIS A 394 11.19 19.44 0.45
CA HIS A 394 10.82 20.14 1.68
C HIS A 394 11.28 21.60 1.66
N ARG A 395 12.48 21.89 1.15
CA ARG A 395 13.00 23.23 1.02
C ARG A 395 12.19 24.11 0.07
N LEU A 396 11.38 23.55 -0.84
CA LEU A 396 10.48 24.32 -1.72
C LEU A 396 9.42 25.13 -0.94
N ALA A 397 9.17 24.80 0.32
CA ALA A 397 8.29 25.57 1.19
C ALA A 397 8.92 26.92 1.62
N ASP A 398 10.24 27.03 1.58
CA ASP A 398 10.97 28.26 1.87
C ASP A 398 10.90 29.24 0.67
N PRO A 399 10.34 30.46 0.85
CA PRO A 399 10.23 31.42 -0.24
C PRO A 399 11.58 31.93 -0.79
N GLU A 400 12.65 31.96 0.02
CA GLU A 400 13.97 32.39 -0.46
C GLU A 400 14.57 31.35 -1.40
N PHE A 401 14.54 30.09 -0.99
CA PHE A 401 14.95 28.98 -1.83
C PHE A 401 14.09 28.85 -3.09
N ALA A 402 12.78 29.01 -2.97
CA ALA A 402 11.86 29.00 -4.11
C ALA A 402 12.18 30.13 -5.13
N ARG A 403 12.65 31.30 -4.64
CA ARG A 403 13.10 32.41 -5.50
C ARG A 403 14.41 32.08 -6.20
N GLU A 404 15.37 31.51 -5.49
CA GLU A 404 16.67 31.12 -6.03
C GLU A 404 16.51 30.18 -7.25
N ILE A 405 15.64 29.21 -7.14
CA ILE A 405 15.39 28.25 -8.23
C ILE A 405 14.33 28.69 -9.24
N GLY A 406 13.84 29.93 -9.12
CA GLY A 406 12.95 30.57 -10.11
C GLY A 406 11.51 30.08 -10.10
N LEU A 407 10.91 29.78 -8.93
CA LEU A 407 9.53 29.29 -8.80
C LEU A 407 8.47 30.40 -8.80
N PHE A 408 8.84 31.68 -8.96
CA PHE A 408 7.87 32.77 -8.96
C PHE A 408 7.59 33.32 -10.36
N GLY A 409 6.32 33.67 -10.62
CA GLY A 409 5.88 34.25 -11.89
C GLY A 409 4.42 33.92 -12.22
N GLU A 410 3.94 34.41 -13.37
CA GLU A 410 2.53 34.37 -13.77
C GLU A 410 1.89 32.96 -13.77
N ARG A 411 2.63 31.92 -14.15
CA ARG A 411 2.18 30.52 -14.23
C ARG A 411 2.85 29.62 -13.20
N LEU A 412 3.47 30.23 -12.23
CA LEU A 412 4.22 29.61 -11.14
C LEU A 412 3.57 29.99 -9.80
N LEU A 413 4.34 30.11 -8.75
CA LEU A 413 3.86 30.46 -7.41
C LEU A 413 4.04 31.98 -7.12
N SER A 414 3.48 32.38 -6.01
CA SER A 414 3.82 33.62 -5.29
C SER A 414 4.45 33.27 -3.92
N PRO A 415 5.28 34.18 -3.34
CA PRO A 415 6.07 33.86 -2.16
C PRO A 415 5.27 33.36 -0.95
N GLU A 416 4.06 33.89 -0.77
CA GLU A 416 3.16 33.52 0.33
C GLU A 416 2.47 32.14 0.18
N LYS A 417 2.70 31.44 -0.92
CA LYS A 417 2.00 30.19 -1.26
C LYS A 417 2.90 28.97 -1.41
N THR A 418 4.18 29.11 -1.10
CA THR A 418 5.16 28.02 -1.26
C THR A 418 4.90 26.84 -0.34
N ALA A 419 4.52 27.10 0.92
CA ALA A 419 4.30 26.09 1.94
C ALA A 419 3.05 25.21 1.73
N ASP A 420 2.08 25.69 0.97
CA ASP A 420 0.79 25.01 0.78
C ASP A 420 0.83 23.94 -0.33
N VAL A 421 1.90 23.92 -1.14
CA VAL A 421 2.01 23.00 -2.27
C VAL A 421 2.65 21.69 -1.84
N ARG A 422 1.96 20.61 -2.14
CA ARG A 422 2.48 19.23 -1.96
C ARG A 422 3.14 18.80 -3.26
N TYR A 423 4.41 18.38 -3.16
CA TYR A 423 5.17 17.87 -4.28
C TYR A 423 5.40 16.38 -4.12
N SER A 424 5.23 15.61 -5.18
CA SER A 424 5.61 14.20 -5.21
C SER A 424 6.52 13.92 -6.40
N PHE A 425 7.49 13.03 -6.21
CA PHE A 425 8.48 12.69 -7.20
C PHE A 425 8.73 11.18 -7.24
N THR A 426 8.84 10.65 -8.45
CA THR A 426 9.33 9.29 -8.70
C THR A 426 10.42 9.33 -9.75
N LEU A 427 11.44 8.49 -9.55
CA LEU A 427 12.47 8.19 -10.53
C LEU A 427 12.65 6.69 -10.64
N PHE A 428 12.50 6.18 -11.84
CA PHE A 428 12.73 4.80 -12.21
C PHE A 428 13.97 4.69 -13.08
N GLU A 429 14.65 3.58 -12.98
CA GLU A 429 15.74 3.21 -13.89
C GLU A 429 15.36 1.92 -14.62
N ARG A 430 15.57 1.90 -15.94
CA ARG A 430 15.35 0.72 -16.77
C ARG A 430 16.47 -0.28 -16.54
N GLY A 431 16.16 -1.42 -15.95
CA GLY A 431 17.00 -2.60 -15.82
C GLY A 431 17.00 -3.47 -17.09
N ALA A 432 17.66 -4.60 -17.03
CA ALA A 432 17.62 -5.61 -18.10
C ALA A 432 16.25 -6.31 -18.17
N ASP A 433 15.65 -6.56 -17.02
CA ASP A 433 14.41 -7.34 -16.81
C ASP A 433 13.41 -6.69 -15.82
N SER A 434 13.70 -5.46 -15.37
CA SER A 434 12.86 -4.70 -14.43
C SER A 434 12.91 -3.20 -14.68
N PHE A 435 11.89 -2.50 -14.17
CA PHE A 435 11.91 -1.07 -13.92
C PHE A 435 12.16 -0.85 -12.43
N ASP A 436 13.38 -0.48 -12.08
CA ASP A 436 13.81 -0.31 -10.70
C ASP A 436 13.43 1.07 -10.18
N VAL A 437 12.73 1.14 -9.06
CA VAL A 437 12.40 2.41 -8.41
C VAL A 437 13.61 2.90 -7.64
N ARG A 438 14.24 4.00 -8.08
CA ARG A 438 15.40 4.62 -7.43
C ARG A 438 15.01 5.67 -6.40
N VAL A 439 13.95 6.43 -6.71
CA VAL A 439 13.38 7.44 -5.80
C VAL A 439 11.86 7.37 -5.85
N GLN A 440 11.23 7.44 -4.70
CA GLN A 440 9.79 7.62 -4.58
C GLN A 440 9.48 8.35 -3.27
N THR A 441 9.16 9.64 -3.37
CA THR A 441 8.97 10.50 -2.20
C THR A 441 7.96 11.62 -2.47
N ASP A 442 7.52 12.28 -1.41
CA ASP A 442 6.79 13.54 -1.43
C ASP A 442 7.20 14.42 -0.22
N ASN A 443 6.79 15.68 -0.21
CA ASN A 443 7.09 16.61 0.89
C ASN A 443 6.04 16.61 2.00
N THR A 444 5.24 15.56 2.14
CA THR A 444 4.28 15.44 3.25
C THR A 444 4.84 14.55 4.34
N ASN A 445 4.54 14.88 5.60
CA ASN A 445 4.88 14.04 6.76
C ASN A 445 3.83 12.96 7.05
N GLN A 446 2.98 12.64 6.06
CA GLN A 446 1.93 11.64 6.19
C GLN A 446 2.45 10.28 5.69
N PRO A 447 2.01 9.14 6.26
CA PRO A 447 2.41 7.82 5.77
C PRO A 447 1.85 7.50 4.38
N PHE A 448 0.98 8.34 3.85
CA PHE A 448 0.35 8.20 2.56
C PHE A 448 1.28 8.63 1.42
N ASP A 449 1.46 7.77 0.41
CA ASP A 449 2.26 8.05 -0.79
C ASP A 449 1.38 8.61 -1.91
N ILE A 450 1.59 9.87 -2.28
CA ILE A 450 0.84 10.53 -3.35
C ILE A 450 1.04 9.82 -4.70
N ASN A 451 2.22 9.29 -4.95
CA ASN A 451 2.58 8.69 -6.24
C ASN A 451 1.75 7.45 -6.59
N GLU A 452 1.37 6.64 -5.59
CA GLU A 452 0.63 5.39 -5.81
C GLU A 452 -0.71 5.32 -5.07
N GLY A 453 -0.84 6.02 -3.96
CA GLY A 453 -2.04 6.00 -3.13
C GLY A 453 -3.19 6.86 -3.68
N SER A 454 -2.92 7.77 -4.61
CA SER A 454 -3.90 8.76 -5.07
C SER A 454 -4.44 8.45 -6.46
N LYS A 455 -5.76 8.61 -6.64
CA LYS A 455 -6.38 8.82 -7.96
C LYS A 455 -6.48 10.32 -8.22
N LEU A 456 -5.62 10.84 -9.09
CA LEU A 456 -5.54 12.25 -9.41
C LEU A 456 -6.01 12.53 -10.85
N GLU A 457 -6.78 13.59 -11.01
CA GLU A 457 -7.08 14.12 -12.32
C GLU A 457 -5.88 14.95 -12.80
N LEU A 458 -4.97 14.31 -13.54
CA LEU A 458 -3.70 14.86 -13.97
C LEU A 458 -3.78 15.61 -15.30
N GLY A 459 -5.00 15.98 -15.70
CA GLY A 459 -5.28 16.82 -16.87
C GLY A 459 -4.70 16.27 -18.16
N SER A 460 -3.97 17.11 -18.87
CA SER A 460 -3.41 16.81 -20.22
C SER A 460 -2.37 15.68 -20.26
N THR A 461 -1.96 15.06 -19.16
CA THR A 461 -1.14 13.84 -19.22
C THR A 461 -1.90 12.68 -19.87
N ALA A 462 -3.23 12.66 -19.78
CA ALA A 462 -4.08 11.67 -20.46
C ALA A 462 -3.88 11.63 -21.98
N LYS A 463 -3.46 12.74 -22.58
CA LYS A 463 -3.16 12.80 -24.02
C LYS A 463 -2.07 11.82 -24.44
N LEU A 464 -1.15 11.47 -23.51
CA LEU A 464 -0.15 10.45 -23.78
C LEU A 464 -0.82 9.09 -24.02
N ARG A 465 -1.74 8.66 -23.14
CA ARG A 465 -2.47 7.40 -23.34
C ARG A 465 -3.33 7.39 -24.60
N VAL A 466 -3.98 8.52 -24.90
CA VAL A 466 -4.79 8.66 -26.13
C VAL A 466 -3.94 8.56 -27.38
N LEU A 467 -2.78 9.24 -27.40
CA LEU A 467 -1.87 9.17 -28.54
C LEU A 467 -1.30 7.76 -28.71
N THR A 468 -0.95 7.10 -27.61
CA THR A 468 -0.49 5.71 -27.62
C THR A 468 -1.55 4.79 -28.24
N THR A 469 -2.80 4.87 -27.75
CA THR A 469 -3.92 4.09 -28.31
C THR A 469 -4.13 4.36 -29.80
N TYR A 470 -4.04 5.61 -30.20
CA TYR A 470 -4.17 5.98 -31.61
C TYR A 470 -3.09 5.34 -32.48
N LEU A 471 -1.80 5.45 -32.09
CA LEU A 471 -0.71 4.89 -32.86
C LEU A 471 -0.72 3.35 -32.88
N GLU A 472 -1.16 2.70 -31.78
CA GLU A 472 -1.42 1.25 -31.76
C GLU A 472 -2.50 0.87 -32.79
N ILE A 473 -3.61 1.64 -32.87
CA ILE A 473 -4.65 1.41 -33.90
C ILE A 473 -4.10 1.58 -35.31
N ILE A 474 -3.24 2.56 -35.54
CA ILE A 474 -2.61 2.75 -36.87
C ILE A 474 -1.72 1.55 -37.20
N ALA A 475 -0.96 1.02 -36.25
CA ALA A 475 -0.14 -0.18 -36.44
C ALA A 475 -1.02 -1.43 -36.71
N GLU A 476 -2.13 -1.61 -36.00
CA GLU A 476 -3.10 -2.68 -36.28
C GLU A 476 -3.71 -2.56 -37.68
N LEU A 477 -4.05 -1.36 -38.13
CA LEU A 477 -4.56 -1.11 -39.47
C LEU A 477 -3.48 -1.38 -40.54
N HIS A 478 -2.24 -1.02 -40.26
CA HIS A 478 -1.11 -1.37 -41.12
C HIS A 478 -0.93 -2.90 -41.23
N GLN A 479 -0.95 -3.61 -40.11
CA GLN A 479 -0.87 -5.08 -40.11
C GLN A 479 -2.00 -5.72 -40.92
N ARG A 480 -3.21 -5.15 -40.83
CA ARG A 480 -4.41 -5.68 -41.52
C ARG A 480 -4.40 -5.37 -43.04
N TYR A 481 -3.91 -4.24 -43.45
CA TYR A 481 -4.08 -3.71 -44.80
C TYR A 481 -2.77 -3.54 -45.59
N GLY A 482 -1.63 -3.43 -44.93
CA GLY A 482 -0.33 -3.05 -45.55
C GLY A 482 0.16 -4.02 -46.62
N SER A 483 -0.15 -5.31 -46.52
CA SER A 483 0.22 -6.35 -47.52
C SER A 483 -0.77 -6.47 -48.68
N LYS A 484 -1.93 -5.79 -48.64
CA LYS A 484 -2.98 -5.89 -49.69
C LYS A 484 -2.56 -5.10 -50.94
N SER A 485 -2.98 -5.59 -52.13
CA SER A 485 -2.80 -4.84 -53.38
C SER A 485 -3.65 -3.56 -53.41
N VAL A 486 -3.25 -2.59 -54.24
CA VAL A 486 -4.01 -1.34 -54.40
C VAL A 486 -5.43 -1.62 -54.88
N GLU A 487 -5.61 -2.57 -55.76
CA GLU A 487 -6.92 -2.99 -56.29
C GLU A 487 -7.79 -3.56 -55.19
N SER A 488 -7.24 -4.42 -54.34
CA SER A 488 -7.98 -4.98 -53.16
C SER A 488 -8.32 -3.88 -52.14
N LEU A 489 -7.42 -2.93 -51.90
CA LEU A 489 -7.67 -1.80 -51.01
C LEU A 489 -8.80 -0.89 -51.51
N ARG A 490 -8.89 -0.66 -52.82
CA ARG A 490 -9.96 0.14 -53.45
C ARG A 490 -11.34 -0.50 -53.34
N GLN A 491 -11.40 -1.82 -53.22
CA GLN A 491 -12.65 -2.55 -53.05
C GLN A 491 -13.19 -2.50 -51.59
N LEU A 492 -12.34 -2.11 -50.64
CA LEU A 492 -12.75 -1.99 -49.25
C LEU A 492 -13.58 -0.71 -49.06
N SER A 493 -14.74 -0.84 -48.38
CA SER A 493 -15.64 0.24 -48.06
C SER A 493 -15.92 0.30 -46.57
N PRO A 494 -14.97 0.75 -45.73
CA PRO A 494 -15.23 0.94 -44.33
C PRO A 494 -16.31 1.98 -44.09
N ASP A 495 -17.04 1.88 -42.95
CA ASP A 495 -18.13 2.82 -42.64
C ASP A 495 -17.65 4.28 -42.73
N ARG A 496 -18.58 5.16 -43.12
CA ARG A 496 -18.27 6.59 -43.30
C ARG A 496 -17.78 7.27 -42.01
N GLN A 497 -18.14 6.75 -40.87
CA GLN A 497 -17.74 7.29 -39.57
C GLN A 497 -16.45 6.67 -39.02
N ASP A 498 -15.98 5.57 -39.59
CA ASP A 498 -14.67 5.01 -39.28
C ASP A 498 -13.56 5.76 -40.05
N LEU A 499 -13.25 6.94 -39.56
CA LEU A 499 -12.26 7.83 -40.18
C LEU A 499 -10.83 7.28 -40.09
N LEU A 500 -10.53 6.41 -39.12
CA LEU A 500 -9.18 5.85 -38.98
C LEU A 500 -8.92 4.78 -40.04
N SER A 501 -9.82 3.81 -40.20
CA SER A 501 -9.69 2.80 -41.26
C SER A 501 -9.70 3.41 -42.66
N ARG A 502 -10.57 4.39 -42.89
CA ARG A 502 -10.60 5.10 -44.20
C ARG A 502 -9.28 5.81 -44.50
N TRP A 503 -8.74 6.54 -43.52
CA TRP A 503 -7.47 7.22 -43.66
C TRP A 503 -6.32 6.23 -43.91
N ALA A 504 -6.28 5.12 -43.17
CA ALA A 504 -5.23 4.11 -43.33
C ALA A 504 -5.21 3.49 -44.75
N ILE A 505 -6.41 3.14 -45.25
CA ILE A 505 -6.57 2.60 -46.64
C ILE A 505 -6.16 3.63 -47.67
N ASP A 506 -6.61 4.88 -47.51
CA ASP A 506 -6.28 5.98 -48.44
C ASP A 506 -4.77 6.28 -48.46
N TYR A 507 -4.12 6.26 -47.28
CA TYR A 507 -2.67 6.37 -47.14
C TYR A 507 -1.94 5.26 -47.92
N LEU A 508 -2.32 4.01 -47.67
CA LEU A 508 -1.71 2.84 -48.33
C LEU A 508 -1.92 2.79 -49.85
N ILE A 509 -3.01 3.37 -50.34
CA ILE A 509 -3.26 3.51 -51.80
C ILE A 509 -2.34 4.55 -52.44
N ARG A 510 -2.13 5.69 -51.75
CA ARG A 510 -1.44 6.85 -52.34
C ARG A 510 0.06 6.85 -52.12
N THR A 511 0.57 6.17 -51.09
CA THR A 511 1.98 6.27 -50.69
C THR A 511 2.78 5.08 -51.19
N PRO A 512 3.92 5.32 -51.90
CA PRO A 512 4.79 4.25 -52.38
C PRO A 512 5.45 3.45 -51.25
N ASP A 513 5.96 4.14 -50.25
CA ASP A 513 6.52 3.50 -49.02
C ASP A 513 5.40 3.17 -48.04
N ARG A 514 5.04 1.90 -48.00
CA ARG A 514 3.98 1.37 -47.15
C ARG A 514 4.48 0.80 -45.84
N SER A 515 5.74 1.01 -45.48
CA SER A 515 6.28 0.54 -44.19
C SER A 515 5.63 1.27 -43.04
N LEU A 516 5.63 0.66 -41.82
CA LEU A 516 4.95 1.18 -40.66
C LEU A 516 5.52 2.53 -40.16
N PRO A 517 6.85 2.76 -40.09
CA PRO A 517 7.37 4.03 -39.54
C PRO A 517 6.91 5.28 -40.29
N PRO A 518 6.97 5.36 -41.65
CA PRO A 518 6.40 6.49 -42.39
C PRO A 518 4.89 6.67 -42.17
N MET A 519 4.13 5.57 -42.05
CA MET A 519 2.69 5.64 -41.80
C MET A 519 2.39 6.23 -40.44
N LEU A 520 3.16 5.87 -39.39
CA LEU A 520 3.03 6.46 -38.03
C LEU A 520 3.38 7.95 -38.06
N ASN A 521 4.42 8.35 -38.76
CA ASN A 521 4.78 9.76 -38.90
C ASN A 521 3.68 10.55 -39.64
N ALA A 522 3.14 10.00 -40.71
CA ALA A 522 2.01 10.61 -41.41
C ALA A 522 0.74 10.70 -40.53
N ALA A 523 0.54 9.72 -39.67
CA ALA A 523 -0.55 9.74 -38.69
C ALA A 523 -0.40 10.86 -37.64
N LEU A 524 0.82 11.17 -37.20
CA LEU A 524 1.12 12.30 -36.33
C LEU A 524 0.93 13.66 -37.02
N GLU A 525 1.07 13.72 -38.34
CA GLU A 525 0.87 14.92 -39.16
C GLU A 525 -0.61 15.15 -39.53
N ARG A 526 -1.54 14.25 -39.14
CA ARG A 526 -2.98 14.49 -39.34
C ARG A 526 -3.42 15.71 -38.55
N ARG A 527 -4.26 16.53 -39.24
CA ARG A 527 -4.75 17.79 -38.68
C ARG A 527 -6.13 17.63 -38.06
N TYR A 528 -6.29 18.25 -36.90
CA TYR A 528 -7.57 18.31 -36.18
C TYR A 528 -7.88 19.74 -35.77
N SER A 529 -9.13 20.17 -36.02
CA SER A 529 -9.56 21.50 -35.64
C SER A 529 -9.52 21.70 -34.12
N ALA A 530 -9.03 22.84 -33.69
CA ALA A 530 -9.08 23.28 -32.29
C ALA A 530 -10.29 24.20 -32.00
N SER A 531 -11.27 24.32 -32.94
CA SER A 531 -12.48 25.14 -32.78
C SER A 531 -13.35 24.66 -31.62
N THR A 532 -13.82 25.61 -30.81
CA THR A 532 -14.73 25.40 -29.67
C THR A 532 -16.23 25.44 -30.06
N GLY A 533 -16.54 25.71 -31.32
CA GLY A 533 -17.92 25.85 -31.79
C GLY A 533 -18.73 24.55 -31.89
N GLU A 534 -18.11 23.38 -31.70
CA GLU A 534 -18.76 22.09 -31.77
C GLU A 534 -19.27 21.64 -30.40
N ARG A 535 -20.48 21.10 -30.38
CA ARG A 535 -21.03 20.40 -29.20
C ARG A 535 -20.82 18.91 -29.37
N PHE A 536 -20.26 18.29 -28.33
CA PHE A 536 -19.99 16.87 -28.31
C PHE A 536 -21.04 16.15 -27.49
N PHE A 537 -21.61 15.12 -28.06
CA PHE A 537 -22.51 14.23 -27.36
C PHE A 537 -21.67 13.11 -26.71
N THR A 538 -21.84 12.92 -25.42
CA THR A 538 -21.16 11.88 -24.63
C THR A 538 -22.17 11.17 -23.73
N GLY A 539 -21.79 10.07 -23.11
CA GLY A 539 -22.66 9.31 -22.19
C GLY A 539 -23.27 10.15 -21.04
N GLY A 540 -22.71 11.32 -20.74
CA GLY A 540 -23.24 12.28 -19.76
C GLY A 540 -24.06 13.40 -20.35
N GLY A 541 -24.36 13.37 -21.65
CA GLY A 541 -25.14 14.41 -22.38
C GLY A 541 -24.33 15.25 -23.34
N MET A 542 -24.85 16.44 -23.66
CA MET A 542 -24.19 17.40 -24.56
C MET A 542 -23.15 18.22 -23.79
N HIS A 543 -21.90 18.16 -24.23
CA HIS A 543 -20.81 18.91 -23.64
C HIS A 543 -20.14 19.82 -24.67
N THR A 544 -19.57 20.92 -24.18
CA THR A 544 -18.63 21.77 -24.91
C THR A 544 -17.28 21.68 -24.25
N PHE A 545 -16.22 21.68 -25.04
CA PHE A 545 -14.85 21.66 -24.55
C PHE A 545 -14.09 22.91 -24.99
N GLY A 546 -13.15 23.37 -24.17
CA GLY A 546 -12.33 24.53 -24.43
C GLY A 546 -10.85 24.18 -24.51
N ASN A 547 -10.06 25.02 -25.19
CA ASN A 547 -8.62 25.00 -25.13
C ASN A 547 -8.15 25.85 -23.94
N PHE A 548 -6.97 25.55 -23.42
CA PHE A 548 -6.38 26.31 -22.31
C PHE A 548 -6.06 27.76 -22.72
N ARG A 549 -5.60 27.97 -23.96
CA ARG A 549 -5.35 29.27 -24.55
C ARG A 549 -6.43 29.63 -25.58
N ARG A 550 -6.96 30.83 -25.53
CA ARG A 550 -8.00 31.29 -26.46
C ARG A 550 -7.49 31.43 -27.91
N GLU A 551 -6.23 31.77 -28.09
CA GLU A 551 -5.55 31.88 -29.39
C GLU A 551 -5.50 30.54 -30.15
N ASP A 552 -5.62 29.41 -29.47
CA ASP A 552 -5.66 28.11 -30.13
C ASP A 552 -7.00 27.81 -30.82
N ASN A 553 -8.08 28.51 -30.45
CA ASN A 553 -9.44 28.19 -30.92
C ASN A 553 -9.67 28.28 -32.43
N GLY A 554 -8.89 29.08 -33.15
CA GLY A 554 -8.96 29.22 -34.61
C GLY A 554 -8.01 28.33 -35.39
N ARG A 555 -7.18 27.52 -34.70
CA ARG A 555 -6.12 26.73 -35.31
C ARG A 555 -6.63 25.37 -35.83
N ASN A 556 -5.87 24.83 -36.79
CA ASN A 556 -6.03 23.46 -37.26
C ASN A 556 -4.67 22.74 -37.19
N PRO A 557 -4.14 22.49 -35.96
CA PRO A 557 -2.80 21.93 -35.77
C PRO A 557 -2.73 20.48 -36.23
N THR A 558 -1.50 20.00 -36.51
CA THR A 558 -1.23 18.57 -36.55
C THR A 558 -1.30 17.95 -35.16
N LEU A 559 -1.39 16.62 -35.07
CA LEU A 559 -1.42 15.96 -33.76
C LEU A 559 -0.11 16.16 -32.99
N ILE A 560 1.02 16.19 -33.70
CA ILE A 560 2.32 16.44 -33.05
C ILE A 560 2.39 17.88 -32.49
N GLU A 561 1.90 18.89 -33.24
CA GLU A 561 1.78 20.27 -32.75
C GLU A 561 0.83 20.33 -31.54
N ALA A 562 -0.31 19.65 -31.62
CA ALA A 562 -1.29 19.60 -30.54
C ALA A 562 -0.75 18.91 -29.28
N LEU A 563 0.11 17.88 -29.43
CA LEU A 563 0.81 17.25 -28.29
C LEU A 563 1.82 18.21 -27.67
N ARG A 564 2.68 18.80 -28.49
CA ARG A 564 3.77 19.70 -28.12
C ARG A 564 3.24 20.92 -27.33
N GLU A 565 2.16 21.51 -27.80
CA GLU A 565 1.54 22.70 -27.21
C GLU A 565 0.39 22.38 -26.24
N SER A 566 0.06 21.10 -26.11
CA SER A 566 -0.99 20.58 -25.24
C SER A 566 -2.40 21.11 -25.53
N ILE A 567 -2.77 21.28 -26.80
CA ILE A 567 -4.09 21.77 -27.25
C ILE A 567 -5.15 20.69 -27.00
N ASN A 568 -6.32 21.06 -26.46
CA ASN A 568 -7.33 20.09 -25.99
C ASN A 568 -8.20 19.51 -27.10
N LEU A 569 -8.82 20.39 -27.91
CA LEU A 569 -9.86 19.98 -28.86
C LEU A 569 -9.41 18.94 -29.90
N PRO A 570 -8.17 19.00 -30.43
CA PRO A 570 -7.65 17.95 -31.30
C PRO A 570 -7.68 16.57 -30.63
N PHE A 571 -7.32 16.46 -29.35
CA PHE A 571 -7.35 15.20 -28.63
C PHE A 571 -8.76 14.72 -28.28
N VAL A 572 -9.70 15.63 -28.02
CA VAL A 572 -11.13 15.28 -27.87
C VAL A 572 -11.70 14.69 -29.16
N ARG A 573 -11.35 15.28 -30.31
CA ARG A 573 -11.75 14.78 -31.64
C ARG A 573 -11.05 13.46 -31.98
N LEU A 574 -9.78 13.33 -31.64
CA LEU A 574 -9.04 12.07 -31.79
C LEU A 574 -9.68 10.94 -30.98
N MET A 575 -10.04 11.21 -29.71
CA MET A 575 -10.74 10.24 -28.87
C MET A 575 -12.09 9.82 -29.48
N ARG A 576 -12.83 10.77 -30.07
CA ARG A 576 -14.06 10.46 -30.80
C ARG A 576 -13.79 9.52 -31.98
N ASP A 577 -12.73 9.75 -32.73
CA ASP A 577 -12.36 8.89 -33.85
C ASP A 577 -11.95 7.47 -33.38
N ILE A 578 -11.23 7.37 -32.23
CA ILE A 578 -10.88 6.10 -31.57
C ILE A 578 -12.14 5.35 -31.13
N VAL A 579 -13.09 6.05 -30.48
CA VAL A 579 -14.38 5.47 -30.06
C VAL A 579 -15.16 4.95 -31.27
N ARG A 580 -15.25 5.74 -32.33
CA ARG A 580 -15.90 5.33 -33.57
C ARG A 580 -15.22 4.13 -34.21
N TYR A 581 -13.89 4.11 -34.28
CA TYR A 581 -13.14 2.95 -34.73
C TYR A 581 -13.54 1.70 -33.93
N SER A 582 -13.52 1.75 -32.60
CA SER A 582 -13.92 0.63 -31.75
C SER A 582 -15.36 0.14 -32.01
N ILE A 583 -16.29 1.06 -32.26
CA ILE A 583 -17.68 0.70 -32.58
C ILE A 583 -17.77 -0.05 -33.92
N TYR A 584 -17.13 0.48 -34.96
CA TYR A 584 -17.29 -0.02 -36.34
C TYR A 584 -16.36 -1.21 -36.67
N GLN A 585 -15.38 -1.53 -35.81
CA GLN A 585 -14.61 -2.76 -35.97
C GLN A 585 -15.35 -4.02 -35.55
N SER A 586 -16.42 -3.90 -34.78
CA SER A 586 -17.28 -5.01 -34.41
C SER A 586 -18.46 -5.06 -35.40
N GLU A 587 -18.51 -6.10 -36.25
CA GLU A 587 -19.62 -6.31 -37.19
C GLU A 587 -20.99 -6.27 -36.49
N ASN A 588 -21.09 -6.87 -35.31
CA ASN A 588 -22.30 -6.87 -34.50
C ASN A 588 -22.73 -5.48 -34.06
N ARG A 589 -21.79 -4.58 -33.74
CA ARG A 589 -22.11 -3.18 -33.32
C ARG A 589 -22.43 -2.29 -34.52
N ALA A 590 -21.72 -2.47 -35.63
CA ALA A 590 -21.97 -1.75 -36.87
C ALA A 590 -23.40 -2.06 -37.39
N GLN A 591 -23.77 -3.33 -37.46
CA GLN A 591 -25.10 -3.77 -37.90
C GLN A 591 -26.25 -3.17 -37.09
N LEU A 592 -26.05 -3.06 -35.76
CA LEU A 592 -27.04 -2.42 -34.87
C LEU A 592 -27.38 -0.97 -35.26
N LEU A 593 -26.47 -0.22 -35.85
CA LEU A 593 -26.69 1.14 -36.28
C LEU A 593 -27.25 1.21 -37.72
N GLU A 594 -26.94 0.25 -38.56
CA GLU A 594 -27.37 0.22 -39.98
C GLU A 594 -28.75 -0.39 -40.15
N ASP A 595 -29.05 -1.50 -39.49
CA ASP A 595 -30.33 -2.19 -39.64
C ASP A 595 -31.34 -1.77 -38.54
N ASP A 596 -32.40 -1.07 -38.99
CA ASP A 596 -33.46 -0.64 -38.10
C ASP A 596 -34.31 -1.77 -37.51
N LYS A 597 -34.28 -2.95 -38.14
CA LYS A 597 -35.06 -4.13 -37.75
C LYS A 597 -34.29 -5.13 -36.88
N ASP A 598 -33.02 -4.84 -36.60
CA ASP A 598 -32.20 -5.72 -35.76
C ASP A 598 -32.86 -5.88 -34.36
N PRO A 599 -33.23 -7.11 -33.96
CA PRO A 599 -33.91 -7.34 -32.67
C PRO A 599 -33.10 -6.91 -31.46
N ARG A 600 -31.75 -6.91 -31.55
CA ARG A 600 -30.85 -6.47 -30.50
C ARG A 600 -30.98 -4.99 -30.16
N ARG A 601 -31.54 -4.16 -31.09
CA ARG A 601 -31.82 -2.73 -30.84
C ARG A 601 -32.76 -2.55 -29.66
N GLN A 602 -33.75 -3.44 -29.50
CA GLN A 602 -34.69 -3.38 -28.39
C GLN A 602 -33.98 -3.69 -27.06
N GLU A 603 -33.13 -4.66 -27.03
CA GLU A 603 -32.32 -4.98 -25.86
C GLU A 603 -31.44 -3.80 -25.44
N TYR A 604 -30.71 -3.19 -26.40
CA TYR A 604 -29.86 -2.03 -26.11
C TYR A 604 -30.66 -0.83 -25.61
N LEU A 605 -31.84 -0.57 -26.17
CA LEU A 605 -32.72 0.51 -25.68
C LEU A 605 -33.26 0.21 -24.28
N SER A 606 -33.56 -1.04 -23.96
CA SER A 606 -33.96 -1.47 -22.63
C SER A 606 -32.80 -1.29 -21.62
N ARG A 607 -31.57 -1.68 -21.98
CA ARG A 607 -30.36 -1.45 -21.17
C ARG A 607 -30.10 0.06 -20.97
N PHE A 608 -30.35 0.87 -22.01
CA PHE A 608 -30.26 2.32 -21.89
C PHE A 608 -31.27 2.86 -20.88
N ALA A 609 -32.53 2.47 -21.01
CA ALA A 609 -33.61 2.88 -20.11
C ALA A 609 -33.32 2.54 -18.66
N ASP A 610 -32.81 1.34 -18.42
CA ASP A 610 -32.41 0.88 -17.08
C ASP A 610 -31.27 1.72 -16.51
N ARG A 611 -30.21 1.90 -17.28
CA ARG A 611 -29.03 2.66 -16.86
C ARG A 611 -29.34 4.14 -16.58
N GLU A 612 -30.04 4.81 -17.48
CA GLU A 612 -30.41 6.22 -17.32
C GLU A 612 -31.38 6.41 -16.15
N GLY A 613 -32.34 5.48 -16.04
CA GLY A 613 -33.26 5.44 -14.90
C GLY A 613 -32.54 5.30 -13.55
N GLN A 614 -31.51 4.43 -13.45
CA GLN A 614 -30.72 4.30 -12.23
C GLN A 614 -29.95 5.57 -11.89
N VAL A 615 -29.41 6.29 -12.87
CA VAL A 615 -28.71 7.57 -12.65
C VAL A 615 -29.64 8.61 -12.04
N PHE A 616 -30.88 8.73 -12.58
CA PHE A 616 -31.87 9.63 -12.02
C PHE A 616 -32.34 9.19 -10.64
N LEU A 617 -32.59 7.90 -10.44
CA LEU A 617 -32.99 7.35 -9.15
C LEU A 617 -31.94 7.64 -8.07
N LEU A 618 -30.64 7.46 -8.38
CA LEU A 618 -29.56 7.78 -7.44
C LEU A 618 -29.50 9.28 -7.10
N ARG A 619 -29.77 10.14 -8.08
CA ARG A 619 -29.85 11.60 -7.85
C ARG A 619 -30.95 11.94 -6.87
N PHE A 620 -32.12 11.36 -7.05
CA PHE A 620 -33.27 11.58 -6.16
C PHE A 620 -33.07 10.93 -4.82
N TRP A 621 -32.51 9.73 -4.77
CA TRP A 621 -32.11 9.08 -3.52
C TRP A 621 -31.24 10.00 -2.65
N ARG A 622 -30.17 10.57 -3.23
CA ARG A 622 -29.30 11.51 -2.52
C ARG A 622 -30.00 12.78 -2.05
N LYS A 623 -31.03 13.22 -2.75
CA LYS A 623 -31.85 14.38 -2.36
C LYS A 623 -32.66 14.10 -1.10
N TYR A 624 -33.10 12.87 -0.90
CA TYR A 624 -34.02 12.47 0.17
C TYR A 624 -33.38 11.60 1.26
N GLN A 625 -32.17 11.14 1.08
CA GLN A 625 -31.44 10.33 2.06
C GLN A 625 -31.28 11.05 3.39
N GLY A 626 -31.55 10.34 4.50
CA GLY A 626 -31.43 10.88 5.88
C GLY A 626 -32.56 11.80 6.31
N LYS A 627 -33.62 11.98 5.51
CA LYS A 627 -34.79 12.79 5.81
C LYS A 627 -35.96 11.92 6.27
N THR A 628 -36.79 12.45 7.17
CA THR A 628 -38.06 11.84 7.55
C THR A 628 -39.06 11.89 6.40
N THR A 629 -40.15 11.13 6.49
CA THR A 629 -41.21 11.14 5.46
C THR A 629 -41.81 12.53 5.25
N GLU A 630 -42.06 13.27 6.32
CA GLU A 630 -42.53 14.66 6.24
C GLU A 630 -41.52 15.59 5.56
N GLU A 631 -40.27 15.54 5.98
CA GLU A 631 -39.18 16.34 5.39
C GLU A 631 -38.95 16.04 3.89
N ARG A 632 -39.16 14.79 3.47
CA ARG A 632 -39.08 14.38 2.06
C ARG A 632 -40.18 15.04 1.25
N LEU A 633 -41.40 14.99 1.74
CA LEU A 633 -42.58 15.60 1.09
C LEU A 633 -42.45 17.12 1.04
N ASP A 634 -42.06 17.78 2.12
CA ASP A 634 -41.84 19.23 2.14
C ASP A 634 -40.72 19.63 1.17
N THR A 635 -39.59 18.94 1.18
CA THR A 635 -38.47 19.16 0.22
C THR A 635 -38.94 19.00 -1.22
N PHE A 636 -39.85 18.10 -1.50
CA PHE A 636 -40.40 17.90 -2.84
C PHE A 636 -41.37 19.03 -3.22
N PHE A 637 -42.34 19.34 -2.35
CA PHE A 637 -43.36 20.35 -2.64
C PHE A 637 -42.78 21.78 -2.72
N ASP A 638 -41.77 22.10 -1.94
CA ASP A 638 -41.05 23.39 -2.00
C ASP A 638 -40.35 23.59 -3.35
N GLY A 639 -39.90 22.48 -3.98
CA GLY A 639 -39.33 22.50 -5.34
C GLY A 639 -40.37 22.53 -6.47
N LEU A 640 -41.64 22.33 -6.15
CA LEU A 640 -42.70 22.24 -7.14
C LEU A 640 -43.38 23.62 -7.38
N ARG A 641 -43.41 24.08 -8.63
CA ARG A 641 -44.23 25.28 -8.96
C ARG A 641 -45.71 24.97 -8.71
N PRO A 642 -46.35 25.57 -7.71
CA PRO A 642 -47.73 25.21 -7.31
C PRO A 642 -48.75 25.63 -8.37
N THR A 643 -49.58 24.71 -8.80
CA THR A 643 -50.83 24.92 -9.54
C THR A 643 -51.82 23.85 -9.13
N ALA A 644 -53.13 24.13 -9.14
CA ALA A 644 -54.14 23.17 -8.73
C ALA A 644 -54.04 21.81 -9.42
N VAL A 645 -53.76 21.80 -10.72
CA VAL A 645 -53.56 20.56 -11.51
C VAL A 645 -52.36 19.77 -11.07
N ARG A 646 -51.18 20.41 -10.86
CA ARG A 646 -49.96 19.73 -10.47
C ARG A 646 -50.05 19.20 -9.07
N LEU A 647 -50.51 20.00 -8.15
CA LEU A 647 -50.68 19.60 -6.76
C LEU A 647 -51.71 18.46 -6.62
N ALA A 648 -52.83 18.50 -7.38
CA ALA A 648 -53.81 17.43 -7.42
C ALA A 648 -53.20 16.11 -7.93
N ALA A 649 -52.51 16.15 -9.07
CA ALA A 649 -51.91 14.97 -9.64
C ALA A 649 -50.86 14.33 -8.70
N VAL A 650 -49.98 15.14 -8.08
CA VAL A 650 -48.98 14.65 -7.15
C VAL A 650 -49.58 14.14 -5.84
N HIS A 651 -50.50 14.89 -5.25
CA HIS A 651 -51.14 14.51 -4.00
C HIS A 651 -51.87 13.16 -4.13
N ARG A 652 -52.67 13.00 -5.19
CA ARG A 652 -53.43 11.77 -5.44
C ARG A 652 -52.56 10.56 -5.79
N TYR A 653 -51.33 10.81 -6.27
CA TYR A 653 -50.33 9.75 -6.49
C TYR A 653 -49.62 9.36 -5.21
N LEU A 654 -49.17 10.34 -4.41
CA LEU A 654 -48.39 10.08 -3.17
C LEU A 654 -49.28 9.70 -1.99
N MET A 655 -50.55 10.13 -1.98
CA MET A 655 -51.54 9.89 -0.92
C MET A 655 -52.84 9.36 -1.52
N PRO A 656 -52.85 8.13 -2.07
CA PRO A 656 -54.01 7.57 -2.78
C PRO A 656 -55.23 7.39 -1.89
N GLU A 657 -55.00 7.13 -0.58
CA GLU A 657 -56.07 6.90 0.40
C GLU A 657 -56.63 8.16 1.06
N ALA A 658 -56.09 9.36 0.70
CA ALA A 658 -56.56 10.63 1.29
C ALA A 658 -58.04 10.90 0.93
N SER A 659 -58.79 11.33 1.93
CA SER A 659 -60.20 11.71 1.75
C SER A 659 -60.37 12.98 0.88
N PRO A 660 -61.56 13.22 0.31
CA PRO A 660 -61.86 14.49 -0.41
C PRO A 660 -61.61 15.72 0.46
N GLU A 661 -61.90 15.65 1.74
CA GLU A 661 -61.70 16.75 2.70
C GLU A 661 -60.24 17.05 2.93
N GLU A 662 -59.42 16.00 3.16
CA GLU A 662 -57.95 16.12 3.31
C GLU A 662 -57.30 16.69 2.05
N PHE A 663 -57.75 16.22 0.88
CA PHE A 663 -57.28 16.73 -0.40
C PHE A 663 -57.63 18.22 -0.58
N ALA A 664 -58.86 18.59 -0.25
CA ALA A 664 -59.27 19.99 -0.32
C ALA A 664 -58.46 20.89 0.62
N ALA A 665 -58.30 20.49 1.84
CA ALA A 665 -57.47 21.19 2.83
C ALA A 665 -56.01 21.33 2.37
N PHE A 666 -55.42 20.30 1.78
CA PHE A 666 -54.05 20.34 1.24
C PHE A 666 -53.96 21.37 0.08
N LEU A 667 -54.90 21.38 -0.85
CA LEU A 667 -54.88 22.33 -1.98
C LEU A 667 -55.10 23.78 -1.51
N GLN A 668 -56.00 24.01 -0.57
CA GLN A 668 -56.26 25.33 0.00
C GLN A 668 -55.05 25.88 0.74
N THR A 669 -54.33 25.03 1.50
CA THR A 669 -53.14 25.42 2.24
C THR A 669 -51.97 25.80 1.30
N ARG A 670 -51.84 25.08 0.18
CA ARG A 670 -50.74 25.31 -0.77
C ARG A 670 -51.06 26.35 -1.85
N LEU A 671 -52.35 26.73 -2.01
CA LEU A 671 -52.82 27.74 -2.96
C LEU A 671 -53.71 28.79 -2.28
N PRO A 672 -53.26 29.51 -1.27
CA PRO A 672 -54.07 30.42 -0.48
C PRO A 672 -54.67 31.60 -1.29
N GLN A 673 -54.13 31.89 -2.46
CA GLN A 673 -54.59 32.96 -3.35
C GLN A 673 -55.57 32.49 -4.43
N GLU A 674 -55.77 31.18 -4.63
CA GLU A 674 -56.69 30.59 -5.59
C GLU A 674 -58.00 30.18 -4.90
N ARG A 675 -59.13 30.76 -5.29
CA ARG A 675 -60.47 30.34 -4.82
C ARG A 675 -60.90 29.10 -5.58
N LEU A 676 -60.66 27.92 -5.05
CA LEU A 676 -61.12 26.66 -5.62
C LEU A 676 -62.54 26.38 -5.13
N THR A 677 -63.50 26.23 -6.06
CA THR A 677 -64.89 25.87 -5.72
C THR A 677 -64.94 24.37 -5.40
N GLU A 678 -65.96 23.95 -4.59
CA GLU A 678 -66.21 22.55 -4.27
C GLU A 678 -66.28 21.65 -5.51
N LYS A 679 -67.06 22.11 -6.51
CA LYS A 679 -67.13 21.41 -7.78
C LYS A 679 -65.77 21.21 -8.44
N ARG A 680 -64.90 22.22 -8.38
CA ARG A 680 -63.55 22.14 -8.97
C ARG A 680 -62.64 21.22 -8.17
N LEU A 681 -62.77 21.16 -6.88
CA LEU A 681 -62.04 20.25 -5.99
C LEU A 681 -62.45 18.80 -6.27
N ASP A 682 -63.78 18.55 -6.40
CA ASP A 682 -64.29 17.22 -6.72
C ASP A 682 -63.85 16.75 -8.13
N GLU A 683 -63.92 17.63 -9.13
CA GLU A 683 -63.38 17.35 -10.48
C GLU A 683 -61.90 16.97 -10.45
N LEU A 684 -61.05 17.68 -9.67
CA LEU A 684 -59.63 17.40 -9.55
C LEU A 684 -59.37 16.11 -8.78
N TYR A 685 -60.11 15.87 -7.72
CA TYR A 685 -59.99 14.66 -6.90
C TYR A 685 -60.28 13.40 -7.71
N THR A 686 -61.41 13.41 -8.46
CA THR A 686 -61.84 12.29 -9.30
C THR A 686 -60.94 12.11 -10.51
N ARG A 687 -60.57 13.19 -11.19
CA ARG A 687 -59.78 13.15 -12.41
C ARG A 687 -58.38 12.58 -12.21
N TYR A 688 -57.71 12.87 -11.06
CA TYR A 688 -56.35 12.46 -10.74
C TYR A 688 -56.33 11.31 -9.72
N GLY A 689 -57.41 10.58 -9.60
CA GLY A 689 -57.51 9.43 -8.72
C GLY A 689 -56.49 8.34 -9.02
N PRO A 690 -56.26 7.38 -8.09
CA PRO A 690 -55.34 6.31 -8.28
C PRO A 690 -55.58 5.50 -9.56
N GLY A 691 -54.53 5.21 -10.33
CA GLY A 691 -54.63 4.46 -11.59
C GLY A 691 -55.16 5.24 -12.82
N ALA A 692 -55.58 6.50 -12.67
CA ALA A 692 -56.07 7.28 -13.79
C ALA A 692 -55.02 7.62 -14.87
N TYR A 693 -53.76 7.66 -14.48
CA TYR A 693 -52.64 7.99 -15.37
C TYR A 693 -51.43 7.08 -15.10
N SER A 694 -50.70 6.75 -16.16
CA SER A 694 -49.42 6.05 -16.06
C SER A 694 -48.35 6.88 -15.30
N LEU A 695 -47.33 6.25 -14.78
CA LEU A 695 -46.23 6.97 -14.09
C LEU A 695 -45.56 8.05 -14.97
N PRO A 696 -45.29 7.80 -16.28
CA PRO A 696 -44.80 8.84 -17.18
C PRO A 696 -45.77 10.03 -17.33
N ASP A 697 -47.08 9.76 -17.43
CA ASP A 697 -48.11 10.79 -17.58
C ASP A 697 -48.25 11.62 -16.30
N GLN A 698 -48.17 10.99 -15.13
CA GLN A 698 -48.15 11.69 -13.84
C GLN A 698 -46.98 12.68 -13.76
N GLY A 699 -45.76 12.22 -14.10
CA GLY A 699 -44.59 13.09 -14.16
C GLY A 699 -44.74 14.24 -15.15
N TYR A 700 -45.33 13.99 -16.31
CA TYR A 700 -45.61 15.02 -17.32
C TYR A 700 -46.61 16.08 -16.83
N ILE A 701 -47.70 15.65 -16.22
CA ILE A 701 -48.73 16.56 -15.66
C ILE A 701 -48.11 17.39 -14.51
N ALA A 702 -47.41 16.74 -13.61
CA ALA A 702 -46.77 17.40 -12.46
C ALA A 702 -45.54 18.25 -12.83
N ARG A 703 -45.00 18.08 -14.03
CA ARG A 703 -43.73 18.68 -14.48
C ARG A 703 -42.52 18.29 -13.59
N VAL A 704 -42.54 17.07 -13.14
CA VAL A 704 -41.43 16.45 -12.36
C VAL A 704 -40.96 15.17 -13.05
N HIS A 705 -39.82 14.68 -12.64
CA HIS A 705 -39.36 13.41 -13.19
C HIS A 705 -40.19 12.23 -12.62
N PRO A 706 -40.72 11.33 -13.45
CA PRO A 706 -41.60 10.27 -12.97
C PRO A 706 -40.95 9.39 -11.87
N LEU A 707 -39.69 9.03 -12.01
CA LEU A 707 -38.98 8.24 -11.00
C LEU A 707 -38.78 8.96 -9.65
N GLU A 708 -38.86 10.28 -9.61
CA GLU A 708 -38.87 11.04 -8.37
C GLU A 708 -40.17 10.83 -7.60
N LEU A 709 -41.31 10.85 -8.31
CA LEU A 709 -42.62 10.54 -7.72
C LEU A 709 -42.66 9.10 -7.21
N TRP A 710 -42.21 8.16 -8.03
CA TRP A 710 -42.18 6.77 -7.66
C TRP A 710 -41.30 6.54 -6.41
N LEU A 711 -40.12 7.14 -6.37
CA LEU A 711 -39.20 6.99 -5.23
C LEU A 711 -39.81 7.51 -3.93
N LEU A 712 -40.50 8.63 -3.97
CA LEU A 712 -41.19 9.18 -2.80
C LEU A 712 -42.30 8.24 -2.31
N SER A 713 -43.14 7.71 -3.20
CA SER A 713 -44.15 6.70 -2.86
C SER A 713 -43.53 5.46 -2.25
N TYR A 714 -42.47 4.92 -2.88
CA TYR A 714 -41.74 3.76 -2.39
C TYR A 714 -41.13 3.97 -0.98
N LEU A 715 -40.55 5.16 -0.73
CA LEU A 715 -39.97 5.50 0.57
C LEU A 715 -41.01 5.81 1.67
N GLN A 716 -42.27 6.03 1.30
CA GLN A 716 -43.37 6.09 2.27
C GLN A 716 -43.77 4.70 2.74
N GLU A 717 -43.81 3.72 1.81
CA GLU A 717 -44.13 2.33 2.12
C GLU A 717 -42.95 1.60 2.78
N SER A 718 -41.72 1.98 2.43
CA SER A 718 -40.47 1.36 2.90
C SER A 718 -39.47 2.42 3.38
N PRO A 719 -39.65 3.07 4.54
CA PRO A 719 -38.82 4.17 5.03
C PRO A 719 -37.35 3.81 5.25
N GLU A 720 -37.08 2.56 5.63
CA GLU A 720 -35.74 2.01 5.93
C GLU A 720 -35.04 1.34 4.72
N ALA A 721 -35.64 1.42 3.53
CA ALA A 721 -35.07 0.81 2.34
C ALA A 721 -33.68 1.39 2.03
N THR A 722 -32.80 0.56 1.48
CA THR A 722 -31.50 0.97 0.94
C THR A 722 -31.63 1.39 -0.51
N PHE A 723 -30.60 2.07 -1.04
CA PHE A 723 -30.59 2.38 -2.48
C PHE A 723 -30.65 1.12 -3.36
N ALA A 724 -30.02 0.03 -2.93
CA ALA A 724 -30.05 -1.25 -3.65
C ALA A 724 -31.50 -1.80 -3.73
N ASN A 725 -32.27 -1.69 -2.64
CA ASN A 725 -33.67 -2.10 -2.62
C ASN A 725 -34.51 -1.25 -3.58
N ALA A 726 -34.34 0.06 -3.55
CA ALA A 726 -35.05 0.98 -4.45
C ALA A 726 -34.67 0.76 -5.93
N ALA A 727 -33.40 0.49 -6.20
CA ALA A 727 -32.90 0.20 -7.55
C ALA A 727 -33.49 -1.11 -8.11
N GLU A 728 -33.61 -2.14 -7.30
CA GLU A 728 -34.23 -3.41 -7.72
C GLU A 728 -35.76 -3.25 -7.90
N ALA A 729 -36.44 -2.63 -6.92
CA ALA A 729 -37.88 -2.44 -6.96
C ALA A 729 -38.35 -1.54 -8.13
N SER A 730 -37.51 -0.61 -8.60
CA SER A 730 -37.85 0.32 -9.69
C SER A 730 -37.64 -0.22 -11.11
N LYS A 731 -37.35 -1.51 -11.28
CA LYS A 731 -36.91 -2.06 -12.56
C LYS A 731 -37.95 -1.91 -13.68
N ASP A 732 -39.20 -2.21 -13.38
CA ASP A 732 -40.30 -2.10 -14.34
C ASP A 732 -40.66 -0.64 -14.60
N GLU A 733 -40.67 0.20 -13.58
CA GLU A 733 -40.96 1.63 -13.70
C GLU A 733 -39.89 2.37 -14.52
N ARG A 734 -38.61 1.95 -14.39
CA ARG A 734 -37.56 2.49 -15.27
C ARG A 734 -37.84 2.17 -16.73
N GLN A 735 -38.31 0.97 -17.05
CA GLN A 735 -38.70 0.62 -18.43
C GLN A 735 -39.96 1.38 -18.87
N GLU A 736 -40.96 1.53 -18.01
CA GLU A 736 -42.17 2.26 -18.29
C GLU A 736 -41.89 3.73 -18.59
N VAL A 737 -41.09 4.41 -17.76
CA VAL A 737 -40.71 5.83 -17.93
C VAL A 737 -40.06 6.10 -19.28
N TYR A 738 -39.25 5.15 -19.76
CA TYR A 738 -38.61 5.23 -21.07
C TYR A 738 -39.35 4.49 -22.19
N GLY A 739 -40.58 3.99 -21.95
CA GLY A 739 -41.40 3.25 -22.91
C GLY A 739 -41.67 3.96 -24.23
N TRP A 740 -41.60 5.30 -24.21
CA TRP A 740 -41.71 6.11 -25.42
C TRP A 740 -40.59 5.86 -26.43
N LEU A 741 -39.41 5.47 -26.00
CA LEU A 741 -38.28 5.14 -26.88
C LEU A 741 -38.60 3.95 -27.80
N PHE A 742 -39.40 3.00 -27.32
CA PHE A 742 -39.79 1.82 -28.09
C PHE A 742 -40.90 2.13 -29.09
N LYS A 743 -41.72 3.16 -28.78
CA LYS A 743 -42.88 3.56 -29.58
C LYS A 743 -42.60 4.71 -30.55
N THR A 744 -41.47 5.45 -30.37
CA THR A 744 -41.19 6.63 -31.22
C THR A 744 -40.88 6.22 -32.67
N ARG A 745 -41.45 6.97 -33.63
CA ARG A 745 -41.12 6.85 -35.07
C ARG A 745 -39.83 7.59 -35.44
N HIS A 746 -39.27 8.40 -34.52
CA HIS A 746 -38.06 9.16 -34.79
C HIS A 746 -36.80 8.29 -34.64
N ARG A 747 -36.31 7.79 -35.78
CA ARG A 747 -35.07 7.01 -35.86
C ARG A 747 -33.89 7.70 -35.14
N SER A 748 -33.72 9.00 -35.35
CA SER A 748 -32.62 9.77 -34.74
C SER A 748 -32.59 9.72 -33.22
N ALA A 749 -33.76 9.66 -32.57
CA ALA A 749 -33.84 9.56 -31.11
C ALA A 749 -33.38 8.19 -30.61
N ARG A 750 -33.75 7.10 -31.29
CA ARG A 750 -33.30 5.74 -30.98
C ARG A 750 -31.81 5.58 -31.25
N ASP A 751 -31.32 5.98 -32.41
CA ASP A 751 -29.91 5.90 -32.80
C ASP A 751 -28.98 6.66 -31.87
N SER A 752 -29.41 7.81 -31.36
CA SER A 752 -28.64 8.57 -30.37
C SER A 752 -28.45 7.77 -29.08
N ARG A 753 -29.46 7.05 -28.60
CA ARG A 753 -29.40 6.23 -27.38
C ARG A 753 -28.58 4.96 -27.59
N LEU A 754 -28.73 4.33 -28.77
CA LEU A 754 -27.89 3.21 -29.16
C LEU A 754 -26.41 3.61 -29.21
N ARG A 755 -26.08 4.76 -29.79
CA ARG A 755 -24.71 5.27 -29.83
C ARG A 755 -24.14 5.49 -28.44
N ILE A 756 -24.92 5.98 -27.46
CA ILE A 756 -24.47 6.11 -26.07
C ILE A 756 -24.06 4.75 -25.50
N MET A 757 -24.86 3.72 -25.72
CA MET A 757 -24.56 2.38 -25.21
C MET A 757 -23.32 1.80 -25.89
N LEU A 758 -23.21 1.91 -27.19
CA LEU A 758 -22.05 1.48 -27.97
C LEU A 758 -20.79 2.26 -27.62
N GLU A 759 -20.93 3.55 -27.31
CA GLU A 759 -19.81 4.38 -26.81
C GLU A 759 -19.27 3.86 -25.48
N VAL A 760 -20.15 3.46 -24.55
CA VAL A 760 -19.73 2.86 -23.27
C VAL A 760 -18.96 1.56 -23.48
N GLU A 761 -19.42 0.71 -24.40
CA GLU A 761 -18.73 -0.52 -24.76
C GLU A 761 -17.37 -0.24 -25.43
N ALA A 762 -17.30 0.76 -26.29
CA ALA A 762 -16.04 1.22 -26.88
C ALA A 762 -15.05 1.73 -25.82
N PHE A 763 -15.51 2.43 -24.79
CA PHE A 763 -14.67 2.83 -23.65
C PHE A 763 -14.19 1.64 -22.83
N SER A 764 -14.95 0.54 -22.77
CA SER A 764 -14.47 -0.72 -22.17
C SER A 764 -13.33 -1.33 -22.98
N ASP A 765 -13.42 -1.32 -24.32
CA ASP A 765 -12.32 -1.80 -25.17
C ASP A 765 -11.07 -0.92 -25.01
N ILE A 766 -11.23 0.41 -24.95
CA ILE A 766 -10.13 1.36 -24.72
C ILE A 766 -9.53 1.14 -23.32
N HIS A 767 -10.36 0.85 -22.33
CA HIS A 767 -9.91 0.54 -20.97
C HIS A 767 -8.99 -0.68 -20.94
N LEU A 768 -9.35 -1.77 -21.63
CA LEU A 768 -8.51 -2.97 -21.72
C LEU A 768 -7.15 -2.66 -22.35
N ARG A 769 -7.11 -1.78 -23.38
CA ARG A 769 -5.84 -1.30 -23.96
C ARG A 769 -5.00 -0.53 -22.94
N TRP A 770 -5.63 0.36 -22.18
CA TRP A 770 -4.94 1.15 -21.15
C TRP A 770 -4.46 0.30 -19.98
N GLN A 771 -5.22 -0.73 -19.57
CA GLN A 771 -4.78 -1.68 -18.53
C GLN A 771 -3.53 -2.45 -18.95
N ARG A 772 -3.46 -2.90 -20.21
CA ARG A 772 -2.26 -3.54 -20.77
C ARG A 772 -1.04 -2.63 -20.67
N LEU A 773 -1.24 -1.31 -20.79
CA LEU A 773 -0.23 -0.26 -20.67
C LEU A 773 -0.09 0.30 -19.23
N GLY A 774 -0.52 -0.42 -18.21
CA GLY A 774 -0.32 -0.06 -16.81
C GLY A 774 -1.36 0.90 -16.22
N PHE A 775 -2.54 1.11 -16.85
CA PHE A 775 -3.60 1.89 -16.23
C PHE A 775 -4.15 1.16 -14.99
N PRO A 776 -4.20 1.81 -13.80
CA PRO A 776 -4.32 1.10 -12.55
C PRO A 776 -5.76 0.96 -12.00
N PHE A 777 -6.77 1.43 -12.72
CA PHE A 777 -8.16 1.45 -12.25
C PHE A 777 -9.05 0.51 -13.08
N ASP A 778 -10.16 0.06 -12.49
CA ASP A 778 -11.04 -0.95 -13.07
C ASP A 778 -11.96 -0.42 -14.19
N HIS A 779 -12.04 0.91 -14.35
CA HIS A 779 -12.86 1.52 -15.39
C HIS A 779 -12.38 2.92 -15.79
N LEU A 780 -12.69 3.30 -17.02
CA LEU A 780 -12.58 4.67 -17.51
C LEU A 780 -13.94 5.38 -17.36
N VAL A 781 -13.91 6.68 -17.21
CA VAL A 781 -15.12 7.51 -17.40
C VAL A 781 -15.51 7.45 -18.88
N PRO A 782 -16.69 6.91 -19.24
CA PRO A 782 -17.09 6.76 -20.65
C PRO A 782 -17.53 8.11 -21.24
N SER A 783 -16.56 9.00 -21.41
CA SER A 783 -16.75 10.36 -21.92
C SER A 783 -15.51 10.79 -22.71
N LEU A 784 -15.72 11.58 -23.75
CA LEU A 784 -14.64 12.19 -24.53
C LEU A 784 -13.74 13.10 -23.67
N ALA A 785 -14.22 13.56 -22.50
CA ALA A 785 -13.43 14.28 -21.49
C ALA A 785 -12.24 13.45 -20.96
N THR A 786 -12.29 12.11 -21.07
CA THR A 786 -11.17 11.22 -20.72
C THR A 786 -9.91 11.56 -21.51
N ALA A 787 -10.03 12.10 -22.73
CA ALA A 787 -8.90 12.59 -23.51
C ALA A 787 -8.12 13.73 -22.85
N ILE A 788 -8.72 14.43 -21.91
CA ILE A 788 -8.13 15.58 -21.21
C ILE A 788 -8.05 15.36 -19.68
N GLY A 789 -8.27 14.13 -19.22
CA GLY A 789 -7.91 13.69 -17.87
C GLY A 789 -9.05 13.42 -16.89
N SER A 790 -10.33 13.40 -17.32
CA SER A 790 -11.47 13.19 -16.41
C SER A 790 -11.52 11.80 -15.76
N SER A 791 -10.80 10.81 -16.29
CA SER A 791 -10.74 9.46 -15.69
C SER A 791 -9.78 9.36 -14.51
N GLY A 792 -8.88 10.32 -14.35
CA GLY A 792 -7.79 10.27 -13.38
C GLY A 792 -6.73 9.23 -13.72
N ASP A 793 -5.57 9.35 -13.10
CA ASP A 793 -4.47 8.38 -13.21
C ASP A 793 -3.63 8.41 -11.92
N LYS A 794 -2.63 7.52 -11.82
CA LYS A 794 -1.60 7.57 -10.78
C LYS A 794 -0.29 8.08 -11.39
N PRO A 795 0.45 8.96 -10.71
CA PRO A 795 1.77 9.40 -11.20
C PRO A 795 2.69 8.22 -11.55
N ALA A 796 2.80 7.23 -10.68
CA ALA A 796 3.64 6.05 -10.92
C ALA A 796 3.21 5.22 -12.16
N ALA A 797 1.91 5.12 -12.44
CA ALA A 797 1.40 4.39 -13.60
C ALA A 797 1.67 5.13 -14.93
N LEU A 798 1.73 6.45 -14.91
CA LEU A 798 2.18 7.23 -16.06
C LEU A 798 3.69 7.10 -16.28
N ALA A 799 4.49 7.04 -15.22
CA ALA A 799 5.92 6.75 -15.33
C ALA A 799 6.15 5.36 -15.93
N GLU A 800 5.40 4.33 -15.51
CA GLU A 800 5.47 2.98 -16.10
C GLU A 800 5.23 2.99 -17.62
N LEU A 801 4.25 3.78 -18.11
CA LEU A 801 4.00 3.94 -19.54
C LEU A 801 5.21 4.54 -20.27
N ILE A 802 5.88 5.52 -19.69
CA ILE A 802 7.14 6.05 -20.25
C ILE A 802 8.22 4.95 -20.28
N GLY A 803 8.33 4.15 -19.22
CA GLY A 803 9.25 3.01 -19.19
C GLY A 803 8.99 2.00 -20.32
N ILE A 804 7.74 1.69 -20.61
CA ILE A 804 7.34 0.84 -21.74
C ILE A 804 7.80 1.46 -23.07
N ILE A 805 7.61 2.76 -23.25
CA ILE A 805 8.04 3.49 -24.45
C ILE A 805 9.57 3.45 -24.61
N LEU A 806 10.32 3.70 -23.52
CA LEU A 806 11.79 3.65 -23.54
C LEU A 806 12.35 2.24 -23.75
N ASN A 807 11.57 1.22 -23.40
CA ASN A 807 11.93 -0.19 -23.56
C ASN A 807 11.33 -0.81 -24.82
N ASP A 808 11.24 -0.04 -25.91
CA ASP A 808 10.79 -0.49 -27.23
C ASP A 808 9.42 -1.21 -27.18
N GLY A 809 8.52 -0.79 -26.30
CA GLY A 809 7.18 -1.37 -26.16
C GLY A 809 7.09 -2.65 -25.34
N VAL A 810 8.16 -3.02 -24.64
CA VAL A 810 8.15 -4.16 -23.70
C VAL A 810 7.93 -3.68 -22.28
N ARG A 811 6.87 -4.14 -21.66
CA ARG A 811 6.54 -3.88 -20.27
C ARG A 811 7.35 -4.81 -19.36
N LEU A 812 8.18 -4.23 -18.52
CA LEU A 812 8.91 -4.93 -17.46
C LEU A 812 8.18 -4.78 -16.12
N PRO A 813 8.38 -5.70 -15.17
CA PRO A 813 7.85 -5.53 -13.81
C PRO A 813 8.52 -4.33 -13.12
N THR A 814 7.72 -3.55 -12.39
CA THR A 814 8.24 -2.49 -11.51
C THR A 814 8.69 -3.09 -10.19
N VAL A 815 9.97 -2.93 -9.85
CA VAL A 815 10.59 -3.52 -8.67
C VAL A 815 10.96 -2.44 -7.65
N ARG A 816 10.64 -2.72 -6.37
CA ARG A 816 10.98 -1.91 -5.20
C ARG A 816 11.66 -2.72 -4.11
N ILE A 817 11.26 -3.98 -3.98
CA ILE A 817 11.85 -4.96 -3.08
C ILE A 817 12.41 -6.04 -3.99
N ASP A 818 13.71 -6.23 -3.92
CA ASP A 818 14.45 -7.13 -4.79
C ASP A 818 14.69 -8.49 -4.14
N GLN A 819 15.18 -8.48 -2.92
CA GLN A 819 15.50 -9.69 -2.17
C GLN A 819 14.93 -9.66 -0.75
N LEU A 820 14.62 -10.84 -0.23
CA LEU A 820 14.16 -11.07 1.13
C LEU A 820 14.99 -12.22 1.74
N HIS A 821 15.54 -11.99 2.92
CA HIS A 821 16.35 -12.95 3.63
C HIS A 821 15.78 -13.17 5.03
N PHE A 822 15.09 -14.28 5.21
CA PHE A 822 14.48 -14.69 6.47
C PHE A 822 15.44 -15.55 7.28
N ALA A 823 15.38 -15.39 8.60
CA ALA A 823 15.98 -16.28 9.58
C ALA A 823 17.48 -16.56 9.31
N ALA A 824 18.26 -15.55 8.91
CA ALA A 824 19.66 -15.68 8.55
C ALA A 824 20.46 -16.42 9.63
N HIS A 825 21.34 -17.36 9.25
CA HIS A 825 22.16 -18.17 10.15
C HIS A 825 21.37 -19.04 11.15
N THR A 826 20.16 -19.46 10.77
CA THR A 826 19.33 -20.37 11.56
C THR A 826 18.94 -21.59 10.73
N PRO A 827 18.43 -22.67 11.35
CA PRO A 827 17.89 -23.82 10.63
C PRO A 827 16.67 -23.52 9.75
N TYR A 828 16.13 -22.33 9.83
CA TYR A 828 14.95 -21.88 9.10
C TYR A 828 15.29 -20.84 8.01
N GLU A 829 16.59 -20.63 7.74
CA GLU A 829 17.07 -19.64 6.78
C GLU A 829 16.47 -19.86 5.40
N ALA A 830 15.95 -18.78 4.81
CA ALA A 830 15.47 -18.78 3.44
C ALA A 830 15.81 -17.44 2.76
N ARG A 831 16.47 -17.53 1.60
CA ARG A 831 16.77 -16.39 0.72
C ARG A 831 15.87 -16.45 -0.50
N LEU A 832 15.18 -15.34 -0.76
CA LEU A 832 14.30 -15.22 -1.90
C LEU A 832 14.72 -14.03 -2.74
N GLY A 833 14.83 -14.26 -4.04
CA GLY A 833 14.97 -13.23 -5.05
C GLY A 833 13.69 -13.08 -5.87
N ARG A 834 13.57 -11.99 -6.60
CA ARG A 834 12.50 -11.83 -7.57
C ARG A 834 12.67 -12.82 -8.72
N LEU A 835 11.56 -13.42 -9.16
CA LEU A 835 11.56 -14.21 -10.39
C LEU A 835 11.86 -13.26 -11.56
N HIS A 836 13.05 -13.40 -12.13
CA HIS A 836 13.43 -12.74 -13.36
C HIS A 836 12.55 -13.26 -14.49
N GLY A 837 11.82 -12.37 -15.15
CA GLY A 837 10.90 -12.73 -16.22
C GLY A 837 11.22 -11.98 -17.51
N GLN A 838 11.01 -12.63 -18.64
CA GLN A 838 10.97 -11.91 -19.90
C GLN A 838 9.83 -10.90 -19.84
N GLY A 839 10.11 -9.64 -20.17
CA GLY A 839 9.08 -8.61 -20.24
C GLY A 839 7.98 -8.99 -21.23
N GLN A 840 6.80 -8.44 -21.04
CA GLN A 840 5.68 -8.63 -21.95
C GLN A 840 5.69 -7.54 -23.02
N ARG A 841 5.78 -7.92 -24.30
CA ARG A 841 5.56 -6.97 -25.40
C ARG A 841 4.09 -6.55 -25.39
N VAL A 842 3.86 -5.26 -25.15
CA VAL A 842 2.51 -4.66 -25.07
C VAL A 842 2.30 -3.59 -26.16
N MET A 843 3.34 -3.23 -26.90
CA MET A 843 3.32 -2.22 -27.96
C MET A 843 4.37 -2.57 -29.02
N ASP A 844 4.12 -2.21 -30.27
CA ASP A 844 5.10 -2.36 -31.34
C ASP A 844 6.30 -1.40 -31.13
N LYS A 845 7.49 -1.86 -31.52
CA LYS A 845 8.73 -1.08 -31.36
C LYS A 845 8.67 0.24 -32.10
N GLU A 846 8.11 0.23 -33.30
CA GLU A 846 7.95 1.40 -34.17
C GLU A 846 6.99 2.43 -33.53
N VAL A 847 5.92 1.97 -32.86
CA VAL A 847 5.00 2.83 -32.09
C VAL A 847 5.73 3.47 -30.92
N ALA A 848 6.53 2.70 -30.18
CA ALA A 848 7.33 3.22 -29.07
C ALA A 848 8.34 4.27 -29.55
N ALA A 849 9.02 4.04 -30.67
CA ALA A 849 9.96 4.99 -31.27
C ALA A 849 9.26 6.29 -31.72
N ALA A 850 8.08 6.19 -32.34
CA ALA A 850 7.30 7.36 -32.76
C ALA A 850 6.83 8.19 -31.54
N LEU A 851 6.38 7.53 -30.46
CA LEU A 851 6.00 8.18 -29.21
C LEU A 851 7.20 8.87 -28.55
N ARG A 852 8.35 8.22 -28.49
CA ARG A 852 9.57 8.79 -27.91
C ARG A 852 9.96 10.09 -28.62
N ASN A 853 9.98 10.08 -29.98
CA ASN A 853 10.24 11.27 -30.77
C ASN A 853 9.21 12.38 -30.54
N ALA A 854 7.91 12.03 -30.46
CA ALA A 854 6.87 13.00 -30.21
C ALA A 854 7.00 13.65 -28.82
N LEU A 855 7.38 12.87 -27.80
CA LEU A 855 7.58 13.36 -26.43
C LEU A 855 8.82 14.24 -26.29
N SER A 856 9.89 14.01 -27.05
CA SER A 856 11.07 14.90 -27.06
C SER A 856 10.71 16.30 -27.54
N GLN A 857 9.85 16.42 -28.57
CA GLN A 857 9.42 17.74 -29.08
C GLN A 857 8.67 18.59 -28.04
N VAL A 858 8.09 17.99 -26.99
CA VAL A 858 7.45 18.72 -25.88
C VAL A 858 8.50 19.52 -25.08
N VAL A 859 9.75 19.00 -25.00
CA VAL A 859 10.89 19.68 -24.36
C VAL A 859 11.57 20.62 -25.36
N ASP A 860 11.79 20.22 -26.62
CA ASP A 860 12.55 20.99 -27.60
C ASP A 860 11.88 22.33 -28.00
N GLY A 861 10.56 22.41 -27.97
CA GLY A 861 9.86 23.62 -28.33
C GLY A 861 8.43 23.74 -27.78
N GLY A 862 8.06 22.87 -26.83
CA GLY A 862 6.70 22.79 -26.32
C GLY A 862 6.51 23.31 -24.88
N THR A 863 5.58 22.70 -24.18
CA THR A 863 5.18 23.12 -22.82
C THR A 863 6.24 22.86 -21.75
N ALA A 864 7.25 22.02 -22.03
CA ALA A 864 8.37 21.73 -21.14
C ALA A 864 9.72 22.35 -21.61
N ARG A 865 9.70 23.35 -22.52
CA ARG A 865 10.90 24.00 -23.08
C ARG A 865 11.87 24.58 -22.06
N ARG A 866 11.45 24.79 -20.81
CA ARG A 866 12.32 25.24 -19.71
C ARG A 866 13.45 24.24 -19.40
N LEU A 867 13.28 22.98 -19.77
CA LEU A 867 14.28 21.92 -19.59
C LEU A 867 15.24 21.78 -20.78
N GLN A 868 15.00 22.46 -21.89
CA GLN A 868 15.84 22.34 -23.07
C GLN A 868 17.31 22.70 -22.74
N GLY A 869 18.21 21.72 -22.95
CA GLY A 869 19.64 21.86 -22.69
C GLY A 869 20.07 21.99 -21.22
N SER A 870 19.13 21.79 -20.26
CA SER A 870 19.44 21.92 -18.83
C SER A 870 20.15 20.71 -18.25
N PHE A 871 19.87 19.49 -18.74
CA PHE A 871 20.54 18.27 -18.29
C PHE A 871 21.69 17.90 -19.22
N ARG A 872 22.87 17.71 -18.61
CA ARG A 872 24.10 17.35 -19.34
C ARG A 872 24.85 16.27 -18.60
N LEU A 873 25.53 15.42 -19.35
CA LEU A 873 26.53 14.51 -18.80
C LEU A 873 27.79 15.28 -18.34
N GLU A 874 28.68 14.61 -17.61
CA GLU A 874 29.95 15.22 -17.14
C GLU A 874 30.86 15.69 -18.28
N ASP A 875 30.80 15.01 -19.42
CA ASP A 875 31.52 15.38 -20.64
C ASP A 875 30.90 16.58 -21.38
N GLY A 876 29.80 17.16 -20.84
CA GLY A 876 29.07 18.26 -21.45
C GLY A 876 28.02 17.85 -22.49
N THR A 877 27.91 16.57 -22.84
CA THR A 877 26.92 16.08 -23.80
C THR A 877 25.50 16.29 -23.29
N PRO A 878 24.59 16.93 -24.04
CA PRO A 878 23.22 17.13 -23.61
C PRO A 878 22.47 15.79 -23.60
N LEU A 879 21.73 15.53 -22.51
CA LEU A 879 20.81 14.40 -22.43
C LEU A 879 19.56 14.66 -23.27
N VAL A 880 19.11 13.63 -23.99
CA VAL A 880 17.79 13.66 -24.65
C VAL A 880 16.70 13.59 -23.60
N LEU A 881 15.86 14.58 -23.59
CA LEU A 881 14.74 14.69 -22.64
C LEU A 881 13.41 14.64 -23.39
N GLY A 882 12.40 14.13 -22.75
CA GLY A 882 11.05 14.20 -23.29
C GLY A 882 10.01 13.95 -22.22
N GLY A 883 8.74 14.11 -22.59
CA GLY A 883 7.67 13.86 -21.64
C GLY A 883 6.36 14.54 -21.98
N LYS A 884 5.40 14.50 -21.06
CA LYS A 884 4.09 15.15 -21.22
C LYS A 884 3.71 15.91 -19.98
N THR A 885 3.33 17.16 -20.18
CA THR A 885 2.84 18.05 -19.15
C THR A 885 1.33 17.94 -18.97
N GLY A 886 0.84 18.11 -17.74
CA GLY A 886 -0.58 18.17 -17.43
C GLY A 886 -0.88 19.22 -16.37
N THR A 887 -2.05 19.84 -16.47
CA THR A 887 -2.60 20.76 -15.45
C THR A 887 -4.06 20.40 -15.25
N GLY A 888 -4.46 20.14 -14.00
CA GLY A 888 -5.84 19.90 -13.60
C GLY A 888 -6.30 21.03 -12.66
N ASP A 889 -7.40 21.67 -13.01
CA ASP A 889 -8.17 22.57 -12.16
C ASP A 889 -9.52 21.90 -11.92
N ASN A 890 -9.58 21.04 -10.90
CA ASN A 890 -10.67 20.12 -10.71
C ASN A 890 -11.76 20.79 -9.86
N ARG A 891 -12.94 20.93 -10.44
CA ARG A 891 -14.06 21.68 -9.86
C ARG A 891 -15.35 20.89 -9.96
N ILE A 892 -16.23 21.06 -8.97
CA ILE A 892 -17.61 20.61 -9.05
C ILE A 892 -18.45 21.81 -9.48
N GLU A 893 -19.01 21.73 -10.68
CA GLU A 893 -19.83 22.80 -11.24
C GLU A 893 -21.29 22.39 -11.26
N THR A 894 -22.17 23.29 -10.79
CA THR A 894 -23.60 23.17 -10.96
C THR A 894 -24.01 24.04 -12.13
N VAL A 895 -24.59 23.43 -13.16
CA VAL A 895 -24.96 24.11 -14.40
C VAL A 895 -26.46 24.27 -14.44
N GLY A 896 -26.94 25.50 -14.71
CA GLY A 896 -28.36 25.82 -14.87
C GLY A 896 -28.91 25.36 -16.24
N ARG A 897 -30.25 25.46 -16.41
CA ARG A 897 -30.97 25.04 -17.63
C ARG A 897 -30.50 25.70 -18.92
N GLY A 898 -29.91 26.89 -18.83
CA GLY A 898 -29.32 27.64 -19.97
C GLY A 898 -27.84 27.34 -20.23
N GLY A 899 -27.21 26.39 -19.51
CA GLY A 899 -25.79 26.10 -19.64
C GLY A 899 -24.86 27.05 -18.85
N GLN A 900 -25.46 28.03 -18.10
CA GLN A 900 -24.67 28.90 -17.23
C GLN A 900 -24.22 28.14 -15.97
N VAL A 901 -22.99 28.38 -15.53
CA VAL A 901 -22.47 27.85 -14.27
C VAL A 901 -23.12 28.62 -13.12
N LEU A 902 -23.91 27.94 -12.30
CA LEU A 902 -24.58 28.51 -11.12
C LEU A 902 -23.65 28.52 -9.88
N SER A 903 -22.86 27.49 -9.73
CA SER A 903 -21.82 27.40 -8.69
C SER A 903 -20.63 26.61 -9.20
N SER A 904 -19.42 26.97 -8.75
CA SER A 904 -18.17 26.29 -9.08
C SER A 904 -17.37 26.15 -7.79
N LEU A 905 -17.16 24.92 -7.33
CA LEU A 905 -16.43 24.61 -6.11
C LEU A 905 -15.12 23.92 -6.46
N ALA A 906 -14.00 24.57 -6.14
CA ALA A 906 -12.68 23.97 -6.33
C ALA A 906 -12.52 22.73 -5.44
N ARG A 907 -12.07 21.64 -6.03
CA ARG A 907 -11.83 20.36 -5.37
C ARG A 907 -10.34 20.14 -5.11
N ASN A 908 -9.53 20.38 -6.09
CA ASN A 908 -8.07 20.37 -6.01
C ASN A 908 -7.47 20.99 -7.27
N ARG A 909 -6.18 21.32 -7.17
CA ARG A 909 -5.36 21.74 -8.31
C ARG A 909 -4.16 20.82 -8.42
N THR A 910 -3.89 20.33 -9.63
CA THR A 910 -2.75 19.47 -9.95
C THR A 910 -1.94 20.06 -11.09
N ALA A 911 -0.64 19.84 -11.04
CA ALA A 911 0.25 20.08 -12.17
C ALA A 911 1.29 18.96 -12.19
N THR A 912 1.44 18.28 -13.32
CA THR A 912 2.28 17.09 -13.43
C THR A 912 3.14 17.18 -14.69
N PHE A 913 4.37 16.71 -14.56
CA PHE A 913 5.23 16.40 -15.68
C PHE A 913 5.65 14.92 -15.57
N VAL A 914 5.24 14.12 -16.52
CA VAL A 914 5.76 12.77 -16.72
C VAL A 914 6.87 12.84 -17.74
N PHE A 915 8.04 12.27 -17.42
CA PHE A 915 9.27 12.54 -18.17
C PHE A 915 10.17 11.32 -18.33
N PHE A 916 11.10 11.44 -19.27
CA PHE A 916 12.31 10.63 -19.34
C PHE A 916 13.56 11.51 -19.44
N LEU A 917 14.66 10.97 -18.93
CA LEU A 917 16.00 11.57 -18.91
C LEU A 917 16.98 10.56 -19.54
N GLY A 918 17.40 10.81 -20.75
CA GLY A 918 18.21 9.89 -21.54
C GLY A 918 17.45 8.61 -21.92
N ASP A 919 18.16 7.48 -21.94
CA ASP A 919 17.63 6.20 -22.40
C ASP A 919 17.10 5.32 -21.27
N ASN A 920 17.51 5.57 -20.04
CA ASN A 920 17.31 4.64 -18.94
C ASN A 920 16.48 5.19 -17.77
N HIS A 921 16.38 6.50 -17.60
CA HIS A 921 15.71 7.10 -16.45
C HIS A 921 14.38 7.72 -16.86
N PHE A 922 13.35 7.53 -16.05
CA PHE A 922 12.02 8.07 -16.30
C PHE A 922 11.26 8.24 -14.99
N GLY A 923 10.27 9.10 -14.98
CA GLY A 923 9.53 9.36 -13.74
C GLY A 923 8.41 10.38 -13.87
N THR A 924 7.95 10.84 -12.72
CA THR A 924 6.94 11.90 -12.62
C THR A 924 7.30 12.88 -11.51
N LEU A 925 6.96 14.13 -11.75
CA LEU A 925 6.93 15.17 -10.74
C LEU A 925 5.55 15.82 -10.74
N THR A 926 4.87 15.80 -9.59
CA THR A 926 3.51 16.34 -9.45
C THR A 926 3.49 17.40 -8.34
N ALA A 927 2.89 18.55 -8.63
CA ALA A 927 2.52 19.56 -7.64
C ALA A 927 1.01 19.48 -7.41
N TYR A 928 0.57 19.50 -6.15
CA TYR A 928 -0.80 19.26 -5.74
C TYR A 928 -1.23 20.16 -4.59
N VAL A 929 -2.41 20.76 -4.71
CA VAL A 929 -3.07 21.52 -3.63
C VAL A 929 -4.49 20.96 -3.46
N PRO A 930 -4.83 20.37 -2.29
CA PRO A 930 -6.14 19.80 -2.02
C PRO A 930 -7.17 20.85 -1.59
N GLY A 931 -8.45 20.51 -1.76
CA GLY A 931 -9.57 21.24 -1.16
C GLY A 931 -9.81 22.63 -1.77
N ARG A 932 -10.61 23.42 -1.05
CA ARG A 932 -11.04 24.77 -1.49
C ARG A 932 -9.88 25.76 -1.62
N GLU A 933 -8.82 25.59 -0.87
CA GLU A 933 -7.61 26.42 -0.93
C GLU A 933 -6.99 26.41 -2.33
N SER A 934 -7.20 25.36 -3.11
CA SER A 934 -6.73 25.24 -4.50
C SER A 934 -7.23 26.37 -5.40
N ASP A 935 -8.36 27.02 -5.08
CA ASP A 935 -8.92 28.13 -5.82
C ASP A 935 -8.04 29.40 -5.82
N LYS A 936 -7.18 29.51 -4.81
CA LYS A 936 -6.22 30.63 -4.67
C LYS A 936 -4.99 30.47 -5.58
N PHE A 937 -4.78 29.32 -6.19
CA PHE A 937 -3.59 29.00 -6.98
C PHE A 937 -3.84 29.12 -8.47
N ARG A 938 -2.80 29.55 -9.21
CA ARG A 938 -2.84 29.71 -10.67
C ARG A 938 -1.67 28.99 -11.38
N PHE A 939 -0.86 28.24 -10.63
CA PHE A 939 0.26 27.53 -11.24
C PHE A 939 -0.23 26.53 -12.30
N THR A 940 0.62 26.27 -13.26
CA THR A 940 0.41 25.29 -14.32
C THR A 940 1.51 24.24 -14.27
N SER A 941 1.53 23.34 -15.26
CA SER A 941 2.64 22.39 -15.44
C SER A 941 4.03 23.03 -15.62
N ALA A 942 4.12 24.35 -15.76
CA ALA A 942 5.38 25.07 -15.69
C ALA A 942 6.06 24.94 -14.31
N LEU A 943 5.26 24.73 -13.24
CA LEU A 943 5.79 24.57 -11.89
C LEU A 943 6.60 23.27 -11.73
N PRO A 944 6.04 22.05 -11.96
CA PRO A 944 6.83 20.84 -11.87
C PRO A 944 8.00 20.79 -12.86
N VAL A 945 7.86 21.39 -14.04
CA VAL A 945 8.98 21.51 -15.01
C VAL A 945 10.12 22.35 -14.43
N GLN A 946 9.82 23.50 -13.79
CA GLN A 946 10.82 24.35 -13.16
C GLN A 946 11.46 23.68 -11.93
N VAL A 947 10.66 22.98 -11.11
CA VAL A 947 11.17 22.19 -9.98
C VAL A 947 12.14 21.12 -10.45
N LEU A 948 11.79 20.35 -11.50
CA LEU A 948 12.69 19.35 -12.08
C LEU A 948 13.98 19.97 -12.62
N LYS A 949 13.91 21.17 -13.23
CA LYS A 949 15.11 21.89 -13.67
C LYS A 949 16.03 22.21 -12.49
N GLY A 950 15.49 22.65 -11.36
CA GLY A 950 16.27 22.93 -10.14
C GLY A 950 16.85 21.68 -9.49
N MET A 951 16.30 20.48 -9.77
CA MET A 951 16.83 19.19 -9.28
C MET A 951 18.03 18.68 -10.11
N GLU A 952 18.35 19.32 -11.23
CA GLU A 952 19.42 18.85 -12.12
C GLU A 952 20.75 18.60 -11.40
N PRO A 953 21.27 19.48 -10.53
CA PRO A 953 22.53 19.23 -9.82
C PRO A 953 22.48 17.99 -8.90
N ILE A 954 21.30 17.66 -8.37
CA ILE A 954 21.08 16.48 -7.53
C ILE A 954 21.05 15.21 -8.36
N LEU A 955 20.40 15.25 -9.53
CA LEU A 955 20.20 14.09 -10.38
C LEU A 955 21.42 13.77 -11.27
N ARG A 956 22.18 14.77 -11.69
CA ARG A 956 23.31 14.63 -12.63
C ARG A 956 24.28 13.49 -12.29
N PRO A 957 24.76 13.32 -11.06
CA PRO A 957 25.70 12.23 -10.73
C PRO A 957 25.15 10.83 -10.99
N TYR A 958 23.83 10.67 -10.90
CA TYR A 958 23.14 9.39 -11.05
C TYR A 958 22.72 9.08 -12.48
N LEU A 959 22.77 10.07 -13.37
CA LEU A 959 22.43 9.95 -14.80
C LEU A 959 23.63 9.61 -15.68
N GLN A 960 24.84 9.53 -15.09
CA GLN A 960 26.06 9.27 -15.83
C GLN A 960 26.14 7.83 -16.35
N PRO A 961 26.79 7.59 -17.50
CA PRO A 961 27.12 6.25 -17.95
C PRO A 961 27.93 5.52 -16.85
N GLY A 962 27.51 4.35 -16.46
CA GLY A 962 28.15 3.58 -15.41
C GLY A 962 27.63 3.82 -13.97
N ALA A 963 26.83 4.86 -13.71
CA ALA A 963 26.16 5.05 -12.43
C ALA A 963 25.28 3.86 -12.05
N ARG A 964 24.69 3.19 -13.05
CA ARG A 964 23.94 1.93 -12.90
C ARG A 964 24.78 0.81 -12.31
N SER A 965 26.07 0.72 -12.65
CA SER A 965 26.96 -0.34 -12.16
C SER A 965 27.22 -0.23 -10.66
N GLN A 966 27.07 0.95 -10.04
CA GLN A 966 27.27 1.12 -8.59
C GLN A 966 26.18 0.45 -7.76
N CYS A 967 24.91 0.45 -8.19
CA CYS A 967 23.84 -0.30 -7.52
C CYS A 967 23.91 -1.83 -7.77
N GLN A 968 24.52 -2.28 -8.89
CA GLN A 968 24.58 -3.68 -9.27
C GLN A 968 25.87 -4.39 -8.80
N GLN A 969 27.01 -3.71 -8.70
CA GLN A 969 28.31 -4.32 -8.33
C GLN A 969 28.39 -4.73 -6.87
N GLN A 970 27.67 -4.08 -5.96
CA GLN A 970 27.71 -4.42 -4.53
C GLN A 970 26.84 -5.65 -4.18
N LEU A 971 25.81 -5.95 -4.93
CA LEU A 971 25.02 -7.18 -4.75
C LEU A 971 25.80 -8.44 -5.14
N ALA A 972 26.73 -8.31 -6.10
CA ALA A 972 27.66 -9.39 -6.48
C ALA A 972 28.90 -9.47 -5.56
N ALA A 973 29.20 -8.42 -4.81
CA ALA A 973 30.37 -8.26 -3.95
C ALA A 973 30.04 -8.22 -2.45
N SER A 974 28.90 -8.78 -2.02
CA SER A 974 28.70 -9.03 -0.59
C SER A 974 29.87 -9.89 -0.11
N PRO A 975 30.68 -9.42 0.85
CA PRO A 975 31.80 -10.22 1.32
C PRO A 975 31.22 -11.51 1.90
N GLU A 976 31.68 -12.64 1.37
CA GLU A 976 31.57 -13.90 2.11
C GLU A 976 31.93 -13.60 3.55
N PRO A 977 31.13 -13.98 4.54
CA PRO A 977 31.53 -13.84 5.94
C PRO A 977 32.84 -14.60 6.06
N LYS A 978 33.89 -13.91 6.48
CA LYS A 978 35.16 -14.56 6.84
C LYS A 978 34.82 -15.75 7.71
N GLU A 979 35.11 -16.93 7.21
CA GLU A 979 35.00 -18.17 7.96
C GLU A 979 35.60 -17.93 9.34
N ALA A 980 34.77 -18.09 10.36
CA ALA A 980 35.24 -18.16 11.73
C ALA A 980 36.22 -19.32 11.76
N GLY A 981 37.49 -19.00 11.91
CA GLY A 981 38.61 -19.91 11.73
C GLY A 981 38.38 -21.22 12.46
N MET A 982 38.38 -22.29 11.72
CA MET A 982 38.74 -23.61 12.24
C MET A 982 40.12 -23.50 12.88
N ILE A 983 40.16 -23.42 14.20
CA ILE A 983 41.40 -23.68 14.93
C ILE A 983 41.72 -25.17 14.70
N LYS A 984 42.58 -25.42 13.72
CA LYS A 984 43.26 -26.71 13.63
C LYS A 984 44.11 -26.86 14.91
N SER A 985 43.71 -27.78 15.77
CA SER A 985 44.56 -28.27 16.81
C SER A 985 45.70 -29.10 16.17
N GLU A 986 46.89 -28.53 16.08
CA GLU A 986 48.11 -29.30 15.95
C GLU A 986 48.64 -29.65 17.36
N GLY A 987 48.89 -30.94 17.57
CA GLY A 987 49.66 -31.49 18.70
C GLY A 987 48.83 -32.30 19.67
#